data_926016a170b14627739107e5049191d8
#
_entry.id   926016a170b14627739107e5049191d8
#
_cell.length_a   1.000
_cell.length_b   1.000
_cell.length_c   1.000
_cell.angle_alpha   90.00
_cell.angle_beta   90.00
_cell.angle_gamma   90.00
#
_symmetry.space_group_name_H-M   'P 1'
#
loop_
_entity.id
_entity.type
_entity.pdbx_description
1 polymer ?
#
loop_
_entity_poly.entity_id
_entity_poly.type
_entity_poly.pdbx_seq_one_letter_code
_entity_poly.pdbx_strand_id
1 'polypeptide(L)'
;MTAGFLDRLAAHVLAAALCLGLAASLVLRTTHELTLLLAVAAAVVSAAVDERRTRIAALGLALALGGLWWGSLRLDAFDRSVLAPRIGEVGPAVVEVTGPARTTPFRLRVPARVRAFRGIGLREAVLLELPLGRAPPQGALIETVIELREPRAPSNGFDERRYLRRRGVHVVAKGREWRSVGRRGGIGGVADAIHHGLARSIAPGLAGERRAVLAGLVLGEEEELSQGLRDDFRASGLYHLLAVSGQNVAFVAGGVLLLGWLIGVSRFVAEVGALSAIVAYVLAVGWQPSVVRAAVAGGLASLAWLASRPTDRWYFLLLGAALLLAWTPYSLLEPGFQLSFVAVGAIFVAVPLLERTLEGYPVPRVLVGVIAVSGACGLATAPILLLQFGSVPVYSILSNAVAAPAVAPTFALALVTAALDHVLPDAAVAAAWVNGWLAAYVAACARVVGGLPGAQVSSIKLVVGVALAAALLLAARRLPAWRRQGVAALAVVAALVFAAWQLRSGGAPPPPTGLRLTVLDVGQGDSILLQVPEGAVLVDEGPPEAEVDDQLRRLGVRRLALIVLTHPQRDHVGGAAEILDHLRVDHVLDPAIPFESRDEAAALAAAQENRVPITRARAGVVYRLGRLRLQLLWPDEPGPPGDDPNLHATVILASYGRVDALLTADAESPVTLPLHPPAVEILKVAHHGSADEGLERLLGLTRPLVAVISCGRNNDYGHPAPSTVATLTAAPALELFRTDLDGRVVIETDGERISTWSQR
;
A
#
# COMPACT_ATOMS: atom_id res chain seq x y z
N MET A 1 0.77 -30.53 -40.55
CA MET A 1 1.23 -29.26 -39.93
C MET A 1 1.62 -29.35 -38.44
N THR A 2 1.39 -30.45 -37.74
CA THR A 2 1.59 -30.55 -36.25
C THR A 2 2.98 -31.05 -35.82
N ALA A 3 3.74 -31.76 -36.63
CA ALA A 3 5.01 -32.39 -36.23
C ALA A 3 6.16 -31.39 -36.01
N GLY A 4 6.31 -30.40 -36.88
CA GLY A 4 7.37 -29.38 -36.75
C GLY A 4 7.12 -28.28 -35.75
N PHE A 5 5.87 -28.11 -35.26
CA PHE A 5 5.51 -27.08 -34.27
C PHE A 5 5.98 -27.44 -32.87
N LEU A 6 5.72 -28.68 -32.42
CA LEU A 6 6.18 -29.17 -31.11
C LEU A 6 7.70 -29.23 -31.00
N ASP A 7 8.38 -29.54 -32.10
CA ASP A 7 9.84 -29.59 -32.12
C ASP A 7 10.50 -28.23 -31.96
N ARG A 8 9.88 -27.15 -32.49
CA ARG A 8 10.37 -25.79 -32.35
C ARG A 8 10.08 -25.21 -30.95
N LEU A 9 9.04 -25.75 -30.28
CA LEU A 9 8.61 -25.29 -28.96
C LEU A 9 9.08 -26.21 -27.82
N ALA A 10 9.88 -27.22 -28.06
CA ALA A 10 10.30 -28.18 -27.04
C ALA A 10 10.89 -27.51 -25.79
N ALA A 11 11.77 -26.53 -25.96
CA ALA A 11 12.36 -25.79 -24.86
C ALA A 11 11.31 -25.03 -24.04
N HIS A 12 10.32 -24.44 -24.70
CA HIS A 12 9.21 -23.72 -24.04
C HIS A 12 8.31 -24.68 -23.24
N VAL A 13 7.98 -25.84 -23.85
CA VAL A 13 7.18 -26.87 -23.20
C VAL A 13 7.88 -27.40 -21.94
N LEU A 14 9.18 -27.66 -22.02
CA LEU A 14 9.97 -28.10 -20.88
C LEU A 14 10.09 -27.06 -19.77
N ALA A 15 10.34 -25.80 -20.13
CA ALA A 15 10.38 -24.70 -19.17
C ALA A 15 9.00 -24.46 -18.52
N ALA A 16 7.92 -24.51 -19.30
CA ALA A 16 6.56 -24.41 -18.80
C ALA A 16 6.20 -25.58 -17.87
N ALA A 17 6.59 -26.80 -18.19
CA ALA A 17 6.39 -27.97 -17.34
C ALA A 17 7.08 -27.82 -15.98
N LEU A 18 8.31 -27.32 -15.95
CA LEU A 18 9.03 -26.99 -14.70
C LEU A 18 8.26 -25.92 -13.89
N CYS A 19 7.84 -24.83 -14.53
CA CYS A 19 7.06 -23.77 -13.86
C CYS A 19 5.74 -24.30 -13.29
N LEU A 20 5.05 -25.16 -14.05
CA LEU A 20 3.79 -25.79 -13.59
C LEU A 20 4.02 -26.69 -12.38
N GLY A 21 5.07 -27.49 -12.37
CA GLY A 21 5.44 -28.31 -11.23
C GLY A 21 5.74 -27.48 -9.98
N LEU A 22 6.56 -26.43 -10.13
CA LEU A 22 6.87 -25.49 -9.05
C LEU A 22 5.60 -24.78 -8.52
N ALA A 23 4.72 -24.37 -9.41
CA ALA A 23 3.45 -23.71 -9.01
C ALA A 23 2.48 -24.70 -8.35
N ALA A 24 2.41 -25.95 -8.83
CA ALA A 24 1.56 -26.99 -8.27
C ALA A 24 1.89 -27.34 -6.83
N SER A 25 3.14 -27.12 -6.38
CA SER A 25 3.56 -27.33 -4.99
C SER A 25 2.78 -26.47 -3.97
N LEU A 26 2.18 -25.36 -4.40
CA LEU A 26 1.33 -24.51 -3.54
C LEU A 26 0.03 -25.20 -3.13
N VAL A 27 -0.45 -26.14 -3.95
CA VAL A 27 -1.73 -26.86 -3.74
C VAL A 27 -1.48 -28.32 -3.39
N LEU A 28 -0.54 -28.95 -4.09
CA LEU A 28 -0.23 -30.37 -3.97
C LEU A 28 1.09 -30.53 -3.16
N ARG A 29 0.95 -30.66 -1.83
CA ARG A 29 2.08 -31.03 -0.97
C ARG A 29 2.26 -32.54 -0.99
N THR A 30 3.35 -33.02 -1.55
CA THR A 30 3.62 -34.45 -1.69
C THR A 30 4.77 -34.90 -0.78
N THR A 31 4.83 -36.21 -0.48
CA THR A 31 5.99 -36.80 0.18
C THR A 31 7.22 -36.63 -0.72
N HIS A 32 8.30 -36.08 -0.19
CA HIS A 32 9.47 -35.71 -0.99
C HIS A 32 10.08 -36.90 -1.73
N GLU A 33 10.13 -38.08 -1.11
CA GLU A 33 10.74 -39.29 -1.63
C GLU A 33 10.00 -39.85 -2.86
N LEU A 34 8.69 -40.00 -2.76
CA LEU A 34 7.88 -40.53 -3.87
C LEU A 34 7.93 -39.63 -5.11
N THR A 35 7.80 -38.32 -4.93
CA THR A 35 7.83 -37.35 -6.04
C THR A 35 9.18 -37.35 -6.74
N LEU A 36 10.26 -37.42 -5.98
CA LEU A 36 11.61 -37.52 -6.52
C LEU A 36 11.81 -38.82 -7.31
N LEU A 37 11.38 -39.96 -6.76
CA LEU A 37 11.45 -41.26 -7.43
C LEU A 37 10.68 -41.25 -8.77
N LEU A 38 9.47 -40.69 -8.78
CA LEU A 38 8.68 -40.54 -10.00
C LEU A 38 9.33 -39.60 -11.01
N ALA A 39 9.94 -38.52 -10.56
CA ALA A 39 10.68 -37.60 -11.44
C ALA A 39 11.89 -38.29 -12.09
N VAL A 40 12.65 -39.05 -11.29
CA VAL A 40 13.80 -39.84 -11.79
C VAL A 40 13.33 -40.93 -12.76
N ALA A 41 12.28 -41.67 -12.43
CA ALA A 41 11.71 -42.68 -13.32
C ALA A 41 11.29 -42.08 -14.67
N ALA A 42 10.61 -40.96 -14.68
CA ALA A 42 10.24 -40.25 -15.90
C ALA A 42 11.46 -39.76 -16.69
N ALA A 43 12.52 -39.32 -16.01
CA ALA A 43 13.78 -38.93 -16.65
C ALA A 43 14.48 -40.15 -17.30
N VAL A 44 14.52 -41.30 -16.64
CA VAL A 44 15.05 -42.55 -17.17
C VAL A 44 14.26 -43.01 -18.39
N VAL A 45 12.93 -42.99 -18.33
CA VAL A 45 12.05 -43.29 -19.49
C VAL A 45 12.36 -42.35 -20.64
N SER A 46 12.53 -41.03 -20.37
CA SER A 46 12.91 -40.06 -21.39
C SER A 46 14.25 -40.42 -22.08
N ALA A 47 15.21 -40.95 -21.34
CA ALA A 47 16.51 -41.34 -21.89
C ALA A 47 16.43 -42.65 -22.69
N ALA A 48 15.50 -43.56 -22.34
CA ALA A 48 15.33 -44.88 -22.95
C ALA A 48 14.45 -44.88 -24.23
N VAL A 49 13.65 -43.83 -24.44
CA VAL A 49 12.72 -43.76 -25.59
C VAL A 49 13.33 -43.05 -26.78
N ASP A 50 13.27 -43.68 -27.95
CA ASP A 50 13.82 -43.13 -29.21
C ASP A 50 12.88 -42.12 -29.86
N GLU A 51 11.58 -42.32 -29.72
CA GLU A 51 10.61 -41.41 -30.30
C GLU A 51 10.66 -40.02 -29.63
N ARG A 52 11.01 -39.02 -30.41
CA ARG A 52 11.29 -37.65 -29.94
C ARG A 52 10.14 -37.01 -29.17
N ARG A 53 8.88 -37.26 -29.59
CA ARG A 53 7.71 -36.69 -28.92
C ARG A 53 7.50 -37.30 -27.54
N THR A 54 7.59 -38.62 -27.45
CA THR A 54 7.47 -39.35 -26.19
C THR A 54 8.63 -39.00 -25.27
N ARG A 55 9.84 -38.79 -25.82
CA ARG A 55 10.98 -38.26 -25.05
C ARG A 55 10.74 -36.89 -24.49
N ILE A 56 10.22 -35.91 -25.27
CA ILE A 56 9.87 -34.56 -24.77
C ILE A 56 8.77 -34.64 -23.74
N ALA A 57 7.74 -35.46 -23.92
CA ALA A 57 6.65 -35.64 -22.95
C ALA A 57 7.17 -36.24 -21.63
N ALA A 58 7.98 -37.28 -21.68
CA ALA A 58 8.60 -37.88 -20.51
C ALA A 58 9.54 -36.92 -19.76
N LEU A 59 10.36 -36.15 -20.50
CA LEU A 59 11.22 -35.12 -19.92
C LEU A 59 10.39 -33.98 -19.32
N GLY A 60 9.31 -33.57 -19.97
CA GLY A 60 8.37 -32.59 -19.43
C GLY A 60 7.72 -33.05 -18.13
N LEU A 61 7.30 -34.33 -18.07
CA LEU A 61 6.78 -34.94 -16.84
C LEU A 61 7.87 -34.99 -15.74
N ALA A 62 9.09 -35.37 -16.08
CA ALA A 62 10.22 -35.38 -15.14
C ALA A 62 10.48 -33.98 -14.55
N LEU A 63 10.48 -32.94 -15.39
CA LEU A 63 10.65 -31.56 -14.96
C LEU A 63 9.47 -31.05 -14.13
N ALA A 64 8.25 -31.42 -14.48
CA ALA A 64 7.07 -31.06 -13.67
C ALA A 64 7.10 -31.72 -12.28
N LEU A 65 7.40 -33.00 -12.22
CA LEU A 65 7.55 -33.73 -10.94
C LEU A 65 8.76 -33.24 -10.14
N GLY A 66 9.90 -32.97 -10.81
CA GLY A 66 11.07 -32.37 -10.19
C GLY A 66 10.80 -30.97 -9.64
N GLY A 67 10.02 -30.16 -10.39
CA GLY A 67 9.54 -28.86 -9.94
C GLY A 67 8.60 -28.96 -8.73
N LEU A 68 7.68 -29.93 -8.73
CA LEU A 68 6.79 -30.21 -7.63
C LEU A 68 7.53 -30.63 -6.36
N TRP A 69 8.51 -31.55 -6.51
CA TRP A 69 9.38 -31.97 -5.43
C TRP A 69 10.20 -30.81 -4.86
N TRP A 70 10.88 -30.05 -5.70
CA TRP A 70 11.69 -28.90 -5.27
C TRP A 70 10.83 -27.83 -4.60
N GLY A 71 9.68 -27.50 -5.21
CA GLY A 71 8.75 -26.52 -4.67
C GLY A 71 8.21 -26.93 -3.29
N SER A 72 7.84 -28.21 -3.11
CA SER A 72 7.41 -28.75 -1.82
C SER A 72 8.51 -28.65 -0.77
N LEU A 73 9.76 -29.03 -1.12
CA LEU A 73 10.92 -28.91 -0.24
C LEU A 73 11.18 -27.46 0.20
N ARG A 74 11.06 -26.51 -0.76
CA ARG A 74 11.25 -25.09 -0.46
C ARG A 74 10.15 -24.57 0.46
N LEU A 75 8.89 -24.91 0.22
CA LEU A 75 7.77 -24.51 1.04
C LEU A 75 7.90 -25.06 2.48
N ASP A 76 8.30 -26.32 2.64
CA ASP A 76 8.55 -26.89 3.96
C ASP A 76 9.71 -26.20 4.70
N ALA A 77 10.74 -25.80 3.94
CA ALA A 77 11.83 -25.01 4.52
C ALA A 77 11.37 -23.60 4.96
N PHE A 78 10.47 -22.97 4.19
CA PHE A 78 9.85 -21.69 4.55
C PHE A 78 8.91 -21.80 5.75
N ASP A 79 8.20 -22.93 5.90
CA ASP A 79 7.24 -23.15 6.99
C ASP A 79 7.90 -23.57 8.32
N ARG A 80 9.20 -23.86 8.31
CA ARG A 80 9.93 -24.18 9.54
C ARG A 80 10.35 -22.92 10.28
N SER A 81 10.07 -22.89 11.59
CA SER A 81 10.48 -21.82 12.47
C SER A 81 11.06 -22.38 13.77
N VAL A 82 12.20 -21.86 14.18
CA VAL A 82 12.84 -22.17 15.46
C VAL A 82 12.33 -21.24 16.57
N LEU A 83 11.87 -20.05 16.19
CA LEU A 83 11.38 -19.02 17.11
C LEU A 83 9.88 -19.15 17.42
N ALA A 84 9.07 -19.71 16.52
CA ALA A 84 7.63 -19.84 16.73
C ALA A 84 7.27 -20.62 18.01
N PRO A 85 7.94 -21.73 18.39
CA PRO A 85 7.67 -22.40 19.66
C PRO A 85 8.04 -21.58 20.92
N ARG A 86 8.74 -20.47 20.73
CA ARG A 86 9.23 -19.58 21.81
C ARG A 86 8.44 -18.28 21.92
N ILE A 87 7.30 -18.18 21.25
CA ILE A 87 6.42 -17.02 21.35
C ILE A 87 6.03 -16.80 22.83
N GLY A 88 6.09 -15.54 23.29
CA GLY A 88 5.91 -15.14 24.68
C GLY A 88 7.23 -15.01 25.46
N GLU A 89 8.35 -15.54 24.94
CA GLU A 89 9.64 -15.36 25.62
C GLU A 89 10.21 -13.95 25.40
N VAL A 90 10.85 -13.44 26.47
CA VAL A 90 11.59 -12.17 26.44
C VAL A 90 13.06 -12.45 26.72
N GLY A 91 13.95 -11.84 25.94
CA GLY A 91 15.39 -12.03 26.16
C GLY A 91 16.29 -11.19 25.28
N PRO A 92 17.60 -11.16 25.59
CA PRO A 92 18.59 -10.47 24.77
C PRO A 92 18.75 -11.17 23.42
N ALA A 93 18.88 -10.36 22.37
CA ALA A 93 19.05 -10.83 21.01
C ALA A 93 20.05 -10.00 20.23
N VAL A 94 20.77 -10.67 19.33
CA VAL A 94 21.53 -10.03 18.26
C VAL A 94 20.74 -10.14 16.98
N VAL A 95 20.43 -9.00 16.39
CA VAL A 95 19.55 -8.89 15.22
C VAL A 95 20.28 -8.20 14.08
N GLU A 96 20.20 -8.78 12.89
CA GLU A 96 20.69 -8.23 11.64
C GLU A 96 19.56 -7.51 10.93
N VAL A 97 19.71 -6.22 10.65
CA VAL A 97 18.76 -5.43 9.86
C VAL A 97 18.93 -5.80 8.39
N THR A 98 17.87 -6.32 7.76
CA THR A 98 17.95 -6.85 6.39
C THR A 98 17.31 -5.94 5.33
N GLY A 99 16.55 -4.94 5.75
CA GLY A 99 15.90 -3.98 4.85
C GLY A 99 15.63 -2.66 5.55
N PRO A 100 15.09 -1.67 4.82
CA PRO A 100 14.82 -0.35 5.37
C PRO A 100 13.72 -0.40 6.44
N ALA A 101 13.83 0.48 7.42
CA ALA A 101 12.82 0.66 8.45
C ALA A 101 11.62 1.42 7.89
N ARG A 102 10.42 0.93 8.15
CA ARG A 102 9.16 1.61 7.83
C ARG A 102 8.59 2.22 9.10
N THR A 103 8.36 3.52 9.07
CA THR A 103 7.68 4.20 10.17
C THR A 103 6.20 3.94 10.07
N THR A 104 5.61 3.44 11.14
CA THR A 104 4.17 3.41 11.35
C THR A 104 3.82 4.44 12.44
N PRO A 105 2.56 4.78 12.65
CA PRO A 105 2.16 5.75 13.66
C PRO A 105 2.71 5.49 15.06
N PHE A 106 2.88 4.22 15.41
CA PHE A 106 3.22 3.81 16.77
C PHE A 106 4.61 3.19 16.90
N ARG A 107 5.21 2.74 15.79
CA ARG A 107 6.47 1.96 15.84
C ARG A 107 7.24 2.02 14.55
N LEU A 108 8.53 1.73 14.64
CA LEU A 108 9.35 1.41 13.49
C LEU A 108 9.24 -0.09 13.21
N ARG A 109 8.89 -0.47 11.99
CA ARG A 109 8.86 -1.85 11.51
C ARG A 109 10.05 -2.11 10.61
N VAL A 110 10.90 -3.02 11.02
CA VAL A 110 12.20 -3.26 10.40
C VAL A 110 12.30 -4.72 9.97
N PRO A 111 12.43 -5.02 8.67
CA PRO A 111 12.77 -6.37 8.23
C PRO A 111 14.12 -6.77 8.81
N ALA A 112 14.18 -7.87 9.52
CA ALA A 112 15.37 -8.27 10.26
C ALA A 112 15.55 -9.78 10.29
N ARG A 113 16.72 -10.21 10.76
CA ARG A 113 17.04 -11.62 11.00
C ARG A 113 17.70 -11.75 12.37
N VAL A 114 17.15 -12.59 13.22
CA VAL A 114 17.79 -12.93 14.51
C VAL A 114 19.00 -13.80 14.24
N ARG A 115 20.14 -13.41 14.81
CA ARG A 115 21.42 -14.13 14.76
C ARG A 115 21.72 -14.90 16.04
N ALA A 116 21.22 -14.37 17.15
CA ALA A 116 21.26 -15.05 18.44
C ALA A 116 20.08 -14.60 19.30
N PHE A 117 19.52 -15.50 20.07
CA PHE A 117 18.49 -15.23 21.05
C PHE A 117 18.81 -15.97 22.34
N ARG A 118 18.89 -15.26 23.47
CA ARG A 118 19.29 -15.80 24.78
C ARG A 118 20.60 -16.60 24.72
N GLY A 119 21.58 -16.14 23.94
CA GLY A 119 22.87 -16.82 23.78
C GLY A 119 22.89 -17.98 22.78
N ILE A 120 21.73 -18.41 22.27
CA ILE A 120 21.64 -19.49 21.28
C ILE A 120 21.76 -18.88 19.88
N GLY A 121 22.78 -19.29 19.12
CA GLY A 121 22.97 -18.87 17.73
C GLY A 121 21.91 -19.50 16.84
N LEU A 122 21.25 -18.68 16.01
CA LEU A 122 20.23 -19.10 15.03
C LEU A 122 20.19 -18.12 13.85
N ARG A 123 19.47 -18.48 12.79
CA ARG A 123 19.28 -17.60 11.63
C ARG A 123 17.84 -17.68 11.17
N GLU A 124 17.00 -16.79 11.67
CA GLU A 124 15.59 -16.75 11.29
C GLU A 124 15.13 -15.32 10.99
N ALA A 125 14.35 -15.17 9.93
CA ALA A 125 13.75 -13.89 9.54
C ALA A 125 12.63 -13.52 10.52
N VAL A 126 12.61 -12.26 10.95
CA VAL A 126 11.59 -11.70 11.84
C VAL A 126 11.20 -10.31 11.35
N LEU A 127 10.02 -9.87 11.73
CA LEU A 127 9.65 -8.46 11.67
C LEU A 127 9.99 -7.84 13.04
N LEU A 128 11.01 -6.97 13.06
CA LEU A 128 11.40 -6.26 14.28
C LEU A 128 10.55 -5.00 14.43
N GLU A 129 9.84 -4.88 15.55
CA GLU A 129 9.13 -3.65 15.93
C GLU A 129 9.92 -2.92 17.01
N LEU A 130 10.25 -1.65 16.76
CA LEU A 130 10.98 -0.77 17.67
C LEU A 130 10.11 0.45 18.03
N PRO A 131 10.35 1.11 19.17
CA PRO A 131 9.73 2.41 19.48
C PRO A 131 10.03 3.45 18.39
N LEU A 132 9.16 4.45 18.25
CA LEU A 132 9.43 5.60 17.39
C LEU A 132 10.72 6.30 17.85
N GLY A 133 11.53 6.71 16.89
CA GLY A 133 12.81 7.36 17.14
C GLY A 133 13.80 7.08 16.02
N ARG A 134 15.08 6.98 16.35
CA ARG A 134 16.13 6.72 15.36
C ARG A 134 16.00 5.28 14.83
N ALA A 135 15.84 5.15 13.52
CA ALA A 135 15.81 3.85 12.86
C ALA A 135 17.21 3.23 12.76
N PRO A 136 17.37 1.92 12.98
CA PRO A 136 18.63 1.25 12.71
C PRO A 136 18.87 1.19 11.20
N PRO A 137 20.11 1.51 10.73
CA PRO A 137 20.40 1.48 9.30
C PRO A 137 20.40 0.04 8.76
N GLN A 138 20.02 -0.10 7.49
CA GLN A 138 20.11 -1.39 6.81
C GLN A 138 21.55 -1.94 6.87
N GLY A 139 21.67 -3.25 7.10
CA GLY A 139 22.95 -3.93 7.26
C GLY A 139 23.57 -3.81 8.65
N ALA A 140 22.97 -3.08 9.59
CA ALA A 140 23.45 -3.02 10.97
C ALA A 140 23.22 -4.36 11.70
N LEU A 141 24.19 -4.71 12.53
CA LEU A 141 24.01 -5.68 13.61
C LEU A 141 23.69 -4.91 14.89
N ILE A 142 22.56 -5.21 15.50
CA ILE A 142 22.10 -4.52 16.71
C ILE A 142 21.88 -5.53 17.84
N GLU A 143 22.20 -5.12 19.04
CA GLU A 143 21.82 -5.77 20.28
C GLU A 143 20.58 -5.07 20.84
N THR A 144 19.60 -5.86 21.22
CA THR A 144 18.35 -5.38 21.83
C THR A 144 17.71 -6.49 22.65
N VAL A 145 16.86 -6.13 23.59
CA VAL A 145 15.98 -7.09 24.27
C VAL A 145 14.70 -7.18 23.47
N ILE A 146 14.36 -8.38 22.99
CA ILE A 146 13.14 -8.64 22.22
C ILE A 146 12.15 -9.50 22.99
N GLU A 147 10.88 -9.21 22.78
CA GLU A 147 9.75 -10.08 23.13
C GLU A 147 9.25 -10.72 21.83
N LEU A 148 9.16 -12.03 21.79
CA LEU A 148 8.68 -12.77 20.64
C LEU A 148 7.15 -12.83 20.67
N ARG A 149 6.51 -12.31 19.63
CA ARG A 149 5.06 -12.25 19.51
C ARG A 149 4.58 -12.95 18.24
N GLU A 150 3.33 -13.39 18.29
CA GLU A 150 2.64 -13.87 17.09
C GLU A 150 2.31 -12.69 16.16
N PRO A 151 2.45 -12.84 14.81
CA PRO A 151 1.93 -11.85 13.88
C PRO A 151 0.44 -11.62 14.08
N ARG A 152 -0.03 -10.41 13.82
CA ARG A 152 -1.41 -10.00 14.04
C ARG A 152 -2.40 -10.93 13.32
N ALA A 153 -3.54 -11.17 13.97
CA ALA A 153 -4.65 -11.89 13.35
C ALA A 153 -5.20 -11.13 12.12
N PRO A 154 -5.89 -11.81 11.19
CA PRO A 154 -6.49 -11.16 10.03
C PRO A 154 -7.38 -9.98 10.43
N SER A 155 -7.17 -8.81 9.81
CA SER A 155 -7.94 -7.59 10.06
C SER A 155 -8.17 -6.81 8.76
N ASN A 156 -9.31 -6.18 8.62
CA ASN A 156 -9.66 -5.31 7.47
C ASN A 156 -9.37 -5.93 6.08
N GLY A 157 -9.57 -7.25 5.94
CA GLY A 157 -9.26 -7.97 4.70
C GLY A 157 -7.78 -8.28 4.49
N PHE A 158 -6.89 -7.84 5.38
CA PHE A 158 -5.46 -8.13 5.34
C PHE A 158 -5.08 -9.16 6.42
N ASP A 159 -4.43 -10.23 6.00
CA ASP A 159 -3.90 -11.29 6.86
C ASP A 159 -2.38 -11.12 6.98
N GLU A 160 -1.94 -10.41 8.03
CA GLU A 160 -0.52 -10.18 8.29
C GLU A 160 0.24 -11.49 8.54
N ARG A 161 -0.37 -12.43 9.25
CA ARG A 161 0.22 -13.75 9.53
C ARG A 161 0.52 -14.50 8.24
N ARG A 162 -0.45 -14.55 7.32
CA ARG A 162 -0.30 -15.16 6.00
C ARG A 162 0.69 -14.41 5.12
N TYR A 163 0.68 -13.08 5.16
CA TYR A 163 1.60 -12.23 4.41
C TYR A 163 3.06 -12.43 4.85
N LEU A 164 3.32 -12.43 6.16
CA LEU A 164 4.66 -12.62 6.73
C LEU A 164 5.15 -14.06 6.52
N ARG A 165 4.28 -15.06 6.72
CA ARG A 165 4.61 -16.47 6.47
C ARG A 165 5.10 -16.74 5.05
N ARG A 166 4.47 -16.12 4.03
CA ARG A 166 4.91 -16.21 2.64
C ARG A 166 6.33 -15.67 2.42
N ARG A 167 6.83 -14.87 3.33
CA ARG A 167 8.18 -14.29 3.35
C ARG A 167 9.14 -15.02 4.30
N GLY A 168 8.70 -16.14 4.87
CA GLY A 168 9.48 -16.92 5.85
C GLY A 168 9.60 -16.24 7.20
N VAL A 169 8.70 -15.31 7.52
CA VAL A 169 8.63 -14.62 8.81
C VAL A 169 7.44 -15.18 9.61
N HIS A 170 7.73 -15.81 10.73
CA HIS A 170 6.73 -16.46 11.58
C HIS A 170 6.50 -15.73 12.89
N VAL A 171 7.43 -14.85 13.27
CA VAL A 171 7.44 -14.18 14.57
C VAL A 171 7.68 -12.69 14.38
N VAL A 172 6.95 -11.88 15.13
CA VAL A 172 7.21 -10.45 15.31
C VAL A 172 8.06 -10.30 16.58
N ALA A 173 9.22 -9.65 16.44
CA ALA A 173 10.12 -9.37 17.56
C ALA A 173 9.88 -7.94 18.04
N LYS A 174 9.23 -7.74 19.19
CA LYS A 174 9.06 -6.42 19.78
C LYS A 174 10.30 -6.05 20.57
N GLY A 175 11.12 -5.17 20.00
CA GLY A 175 12.33 -4.65 20.65
C GLY A 175 12.05 -3.41 21.49
N ARG A 176 12.99 -3.12 22.38
CA ARG A 176 13.03 -1.89 23.17
C ARG A 176 14.15 -0.98 22.63
N GLU A 177 15.02 -0.50 23.48
CA GLU A 177 16.22 0.21 23.07
C GLU A 177 17.20 -0.72 22.32
N TRP A 178 17.94 -0.17 21.37
CA TRP A 178 18.91 -0.94 20.60
C TRP A 178 20.28 -0.24 20.57
N ARG A 179 21.35 -1.05 20.49
CA ARG A 179 22.72 -0.58 20.30
C ARG A 179 23.33 -1.25 19.07
N SER A 180 23.97 -0.46 18.22
CA SER A 180 24.71 -1.03 17.09
C SER A 180 26.02 -1.67 17.59
N VAL A 181 26.24 -2.93 17.20
CA VAL A 181 27.44 -3.71 17.56
C VAL A 181 28.30 -4.06 16.35
N GLY A 182 27.84 -3.68 15.12
CA GLY A 182 28.60 -3.91 13.92
C GLY A 182 27.76 -3.80 12.65
N ARG A 183 28.33 -4.30 11.57
CA ARG A 183 27.66 -4.43 10.26
C ARG A 183 27.74 -5.87 9.76
N ARG A 184 26.76 -6.30 8.98
CA ARG A 184 26.79 -7.62 8.36
C ARG A 184 27.89 -7.70 7.30
N GLY A 185 28.52 -8.86 7.19
CA GLY A 185 29.55 -9.15 6.19
C GLY A 185 29.03 -9.99 5.01
N GLY A 186 29.94 -10.51 4.19
CA GLY A 186 29.65 -11.34 3.03
C GLY A 186 28.94 -10.58 1.92
N ILE A 187 28.23 -11.32 1.04
CA ILE A 187 27.49 -10.74 -0.10
C ILE A 187 26.47 -9.69 0.35
N GLY A 188 25.79 -9.90 1.50
CA GLY A 188 24.85 -8.95 2.05
C GLY A 188 25.51 -7.62 2.44
N GLY A 189 26.71 -7.66 3.04
CA GLY A 189 27.47 -6.44 3.37
C GLY A 189 27.95 -5.69 2.12
N VAL A 190 28.35 -6.42 1.07
CA VAL A 190 28.69 -5.81 -0.24
C VAL A 190 27.46 -5.15 -0.86
N ALA A 191 26.32 -5.83 -0.85
CA ALA A 191 25.05 -5.27 -1.35
C ALA A 191 24.68 -3.98 -0.62
N ASP A 192 24.77 -3.96 0.72
CA ASP A 192 24.51 -2.75 1.51
C ASP A 192 25.53 -1.62 1.21
N ALA A 193 26.80 -1.95 1.01
CA ALA A 193 27.81 -0.96 0.66
C ALA A 193 27.51 -0.31 -0.70
N ILE A 194 27.14 -1.11 -1.72
CA ILE A 194 26.74 -0.61 -3.04
C ILE A 194 25.47 0.23 -2.91
N HIS A 195 24.45 -0.26 -2.20
CA HIS A 195 23.20 0.47 -1.97
C HIS A 195 23.43 1.83 -1.32
N HIS A 196 24.13 1.88 -0.16
CA HIS A 196 24.42 3.13 0.54
C HIS A 196 25.34 4.06 -0.25
N GLY A 197 26.28 3.51 -1.01
CA GLY A 197 27.10 4.27 -1.94
C GLY A 197 26.24 4.98 -2.97
N LEU A 198 25.42 4.22 -3.67
CA LEU A 198 24.54 4.72 -4.72
C LEU A 198 23.51 5.73 -4.17
N ALA A 199 22.85 5.43 -3.04
CA ALA A 199 21.84 6.29 -2.42
C ALA A 199 22.42 7.68 -2.02
N ARG A 200 23.70 7.73 -1.64
CA ARG A 200 24.38 9.02 -1.36
C ARG A 200 24.77 9.77 -2.63
N SER A 201 25.24 9.04 -3.64
CA SER A 201 25.85 9.63 -4.83
C SER A 201 24.87 9.99 -5.95
N ILE A 202 23.63 9.51 -5.94
CA ILE A 202 22.63 9.86 -6.98
C ILE A 202 22.06 11.28 -6.83
N ALA A 203 22.13 11.87 -5.63
CA ALA A 203 21.48 13.14 -5.31
C ALA A 203 22.31 14.00 -4.33
N PRO A 204 23.63 14.23 -4.57
CA PRO A 204 24.44 15.06 -3.68
C PRO A 204 23.89 16.49 -3.65
N GLY A 205 23.79 17.06 -2.46
CA GLY A 205 23.30 18.43 -2.24
C GLY A 205 21.79 18.61 -2.37
N LEU A 206 21.01 17.59 -2.72
CA LEU A 206 19.56 17.65 -2.72
C LEU A 206 18.99 17.19 -1.37
N ALA A 207 17.86 17.82 -0.99
CA ALA A 207 17.09 17.46 0.20
C ALA A 207 15.59 17.48 -0.11
N GLY A 208 14.77 16.95 0.83
CA GLY A 208 13.31 16.94 0.76
C GLY A 208 12.77 16.11 -0.40
N GLU A 209 11.60 16.52 -0.89
CA GLU A 209 10.81 15.76 -1.87
C GLU A 209 11.58 15.40 -3.15
N ARG A 210 12.39 16.32 -3.70
CA ARG A 210 13.13 16.04 -4.94
C ARG A 210 14.12 14.88 -4.78
N ARG A 211 14.78 14.82 -3.63
CA ARG A 211 15.66 13.71 -3.29
C ARG A 211 14.87 12.41 -3.12
N ALA A 212 13.76 12.46 -2.37
CA ALA A 212 12.91 11.30 -2.13
C ALA A 212 12.37 10.70 -3.44
N VAL A 213 11.92 11.55 -4.38
CA VAL A 213 11.46 11.09 -5.71
C VAL A 213 12.59 10.45 -6.51
N LEU A 214 13.81 11.02 -6.50
CA LEU A 214 14.96 10.40 -7.17
C LEU A 214 15.34 9.05 -6.56
N ALA A 215 15.36 8.94 -5.24
CA ALA A 215 15.63 7.69 -4.54
C ALA A 215 14.55 6.64 -4.86
N GLY A 216 13.28 7.04 -4.89
CA GLY A 216 12.17 6.20 -5.33
C GLY A 216 12.33 5.69 -6.77
N LEU A 217 12.59 6.57 -7.73
CA LEU A 217 12.72 6.22 -9.14
C LEU A 217 13.93 5.31 -9.43
N VAL A 218 15.07 5.52 -8.74
CA VAL A 218 16.32 4.81 -9.04
C VAL A 218 16.52 3.58 -8.16
N LEU A 219 16.20 3.66 -6.88
CA LEU A 219 16.45 2.62 -5.87
C LEU A 219 15.18 1.93 -5.36
N GLY A 220 14.01 2.54 -5.60
CA GLY A 220 12.74 2.04 -5.06
C GLY A 220 12.54 2.35 -3.58
N GLU A 221 13.20 3.39 -3.06
CA GLU A 221 13.05 3.86 -1.70
C GLU A 221 11.84 4.80 -1.62
N GLU A 222 10.75 4.30 -1.05
CA GLU A 222 9.50 5.05 -0.92
C GLU A 222 9.32 5.67 0.47
N GLU A 223 10.18 5.33 1.42
CA GLU A 223 10.03 5.67 2.82
C GLU A 223 10.14 7.18 3.09
N GLU A 224 10.94 7.90 2.29
CA GLU A 224 11.10 9.35 2.40
C GLU A 224 9.98 10.15 1.70
N LEU A 225 9.12 9.48 0.89
CA LEU A 225 8.01 10.13 0.22
C LEU A 225 6.86 10.38 1.19
N SER A 226 6.24 11.56 1.10
CA SER A 226 5.01 11.86 1.83
C SER A 226 3.89 10.91 1.39
N GLN A 227 2.94 10.64 2.30
CA GLN A 227 1.81 9.76 2.00
C GLN A 227 0.98 10.33 0.83
N GLY A 228 0.66 11.64 0.86
CA GLY A 228 -0.09 12.29 -0.21
C GLY A 228 0.56 12.13 -1.58
N LEU A 229 1.90 12.31 -1.68
CA LEU A 229 2.59 12.11 -2.96
C LEU A 229 2.56 10.64 -3.42
N ARG A 230 2.69 9.69 -2.51
CA ARG A 230 2.52 8.25 -2.84
C ARG A 230 1.13 7.96 -3.40
N ASP A 231 0.10 8.57 -2.84
CA ASP A 231 -1.28 8.40 -3.28
C ASP A 231 -1.53 9.08 -4.63
N ASP A 232 -0.92 10.24 -4.90
CA ASP A 232 -0.89 10.86 -6.22
C ASP A 232 -0.24 9.96 -7.28
N PHE A 233 0.89 9.32 -6.96
CA PHE A 233 1.53 8.35 -7.85
C PHE A 233 0.65 7.12 -8.10
N ARG A 234 -0.10 6.65 -7.11
CA ARG A 234 -1.08 5.55 -7.27
C ARG A 234 -2.26 5.99 -8.12
N ALA A 235 -2.84 7.15 -7.81
CA ALA A 235 -4.01 7.69 -8.51
C ALA A 235 -3.73 7.99 -9.98
N SER A 236 -2.57 8.53 -10.29
CA SER A 236 -2.12 8.79 -11.66
C SER A 236 -1.74 7.52 -12.43
N GLY A 237 -1.46 6.39 -11.76
CA GLY A 237 -0.93 5.17 -12.37
C GLY A 237 0.58 5.20 -12.62
N LEU A 238 1.29 6.19 -12.07
CA LEU A 238 2.76 6.29 -12.15
C LEU A 238 3.49 5.55 -11.02
N TYR A 239 2.77 4.93 -10.09
CA TYR A 239 3.38 4.22 -8.95
C TYR A 239 4.38 3.13 -9.36
N HIS A 240 4.19 2.52 -10.52
CA HIS A 240 5.14 1.55 -11.08
C HIS A 240 6.53 2.12 -11.39
N LEU A 241 6.68 3.46 -11.47
CA LEU A 241 7.97 4.14 -11.62
C LEU A 241 8.74 4.20 -10.30
N LEU A 242 8.05 4.29 -9.16
CA LEU A 242 8.66 4.24 -7.83
C LEU A 242 9.05 2.81 -7.45
N ALA A 243 8.23 1.82 -7.85
CA ALA A 243 8.61 0.42 -7.73
C ALA A 243 9.68 0.09 -8.78
N VAL A 244 10.87 -0.34 -8.34
CA VAL A 244 11.95 -0.66 -9.29
C VAL A 244 11.46 -1.64 -10.34
N SER A 245 11.55 -1.20 -11.59
CA SER A 245 11.00 -1.90 -12.73
C SER A 245 12.08 -2.59 -13.59
N GLY A 246 11.64 -3.46 -14.48
CA GLY A 246 12.53 -4.03 -15.49
C GLY A 246 13.13 -2.99 -16.44
N GLN A 247 12.52 -1.84 -16.56
CA GLN A 247 13.01 -0.71 -17.35
C GLN A 247 14.30 -0.15 -16.76
N ASN A 248 14.44 -0.11 -15.43
CA ASN A 248 15.66 0.35 -14.75
C ASN A 248 16.84 -0.56 -15.08
N VAL A 249 16.65 -1.88 -15.06
CA VAL A 249 17.70 -2.85 -15.48
C VAL A 249 18.07 -2.64 -16.93
N ALA A 250 17.11 -2.39 -17.82
CA ALA A 250 17.36 -2.11 -19.23
C ALA A 250 18.14 -0.79 -19.43
N PHE A 251 17.85 0.25 -18.64
CA PHE A 251 18.60 1.51 -18.66
C PHE A 251 20.05 1.32 -18.19
N VAL A 252 20.26 0.54 -17.13
CA VAL A 252 21.62 0.22 -16.64
C VAL A 252 22.41 -0.53 -17.72
N ALA A 253 21.86 -1.61 -18.24
CA ALA A 253 22.53 -2.41 -19.27
C ALA A 253 22.78 -1.61 -20.56
N GLY A 254 21.72 -0.93 -21.05
CA GLY A 254 21.77 -0.11 -22.26
C GLY A 254 22.72 1.07 -22.11
N GLY A 255 22.78 1.71 -20.93
CA GLY A 255 23.72 2.79 -20.62
C GLY A 255 25.18 2.34 -20.70
N VAL A 256 25.49 1.16 -20.13
CA VAL A 256 26.85 0.58 -20.20
C VAL A 256 27.24 0.22 -21.65
N LEU A 257 26.32 -0.39 -22.41
CA LEU A 257 26.53 -0.72 -23.81
C LEU A 257 26.73 0.54 -24.66
N LEU A 258 25.92 1.58 -24.43
CA LEU A 258 26.05 2.88 -25.11
C LEU A 258 27.37 3.55 -24.77
N LEU A 259 27.75 3.59 -23.49
CA LEU A 259 29.02 4.15 -23.05
C LEU A 259 30.19 3.40 -23.69
N GLY A 260 30.17 2.07 -23.67
CA GLY A 260 31.17 1.23 -24.30
C GLY A 260 31.31 1.51 -25.80
N TRP A 261 30.20 1.75 -26.51
CA TRP A 261 30.18 2.16 -27.89
C TRP A 261 30.80 3.55 -28.09
N LEU A 262 30.45 4.54 -27.23
CA LEU A 262 30.98 5.91 -27.32
C LEU A 262 32.49 5.99 -27.11
N ILE A 263 33.04 5.21 -26.18
CA ILE A 263 34.48 5.17 -25.89
C ILE A 263 35.25 4.18 -26.72
N GLY A 264 34.58 3.47 -27.66
CA GLY A 264 35.20 2.60 -28.63
C GLY A 264 35.72 1.25 -28.09
N VAL A 265 35.25 0.79 -26.90
CA VAL A 265 35.61 -0.55 -26.41
C VAL A 265 34.93 -1.65 -27.23
N SER A 266 35.54 -2.84 -27.29
CA SER A 266 34.97 -3.96 -28.00
C SER A 266 33.60 -4.33 -27.38
N ARG A 267 32.66 -4.78 -28.23
CA ARG A 267 31.33 -5.17 -27.77
C ARG A 267 31.38 -6.29 -26.73
N PHE A 268 32.35 -7.18 -26.80
CA PHE A 268 32.57 -8.22 -25.80
C PHE A 268 32.79 -7.60 -24.40
N VAL A 269 33.66 -6.61 -24.27
CA VAL A 269 33.95 -5.91 -23.04
C VAL A 269 32.69 -5.17 -22.54
N ALA A 270 31.99 -4.52 -23.47
CA ALA A 270 30.73 -3.80 -23.13
C ALA A 270 29.64 -4.77 -22.62
N GLU A 271 29.48 -5.97 -23.21
CA GLU A 271 28.51 -6.97 -22.73
C GLU A 271 28.88 -7.54 -21.36
N VAL A 272 30.18 -7.82 -21.11
CA VAL A 272 30.66 -8.23 -19.78
C VAL A 272 30.43 -7.10 -18.76
N GLY A 273 30.70 -5.85 -19.15
CA GLY A 273 30.39 -4.69 -18.34
C GLY A 273 28.90 -4.54 -18.01
N ALA A 274 28.03 -4.76 -19.00
CA ALA A 274 26.58 -4.71 -18.81
C ALA A 274 26.09 -5.81 -17.86
N LEU A 275 26.60 -7.04 -17.99
CA LEU A 275 26.30 -8.13 -17.05
C LEU A 275 26.74 -7.79 -15.63
N SER A 276 27.94 -7.25 -15.46
CA SER A 276 28.46 -6.83 -14.16
C SER A 276 27.61 -5.72 -13.55
N ALA A 277 27.20 -4.73 -14.35
CA ALA A 277 26.34 -3.63 -13.92
C ALA A 277 24.92 -4.10 -13.55
N ILE A 278 24.34 -5.06 -14.29
CA ILE A 278 23.08 -5.70 -13.92
C ILE A 278 23.20 -6.37 -12.54
N VAL A 279 24.25 -7.15 -12.31
CA VAL A 279 24.47 -7.82 -11.01
C VAL A 279 24.64 -6.80 -9.89
N ALA A 280 25.46 -5.77 -10.10
CA ALA A 280 25.66 -4.70 -9.12
C ALA A 280 24.36 -3.96 -8.80
N TYR A 281 23.55 -3.67 -9.81
CA TYR A 281 22.25 -3.01 -9.65
C TYR A 281 21.24 -3.88 -8.88
N VAL A 282 21.17 -5.20 -9.20
CA VAL A 282 20.34 -6.16 -8.45
C VAL A 282 20.76 -6.24 -6.99
N LEU A 283 22.06 -6.23 -6.71
CA LEU A 283 22.59 -6.22 -5.33
C LEU A 283 22.22 -4.91 -4.62
N ALA A 284 22.29 -3.76 -5.31
CA ALA A 284 21.95 -2.46 -4.74
C ALA A 284 20.47 -2.35 -4.37
N VAL A 285 19.57 -2.76 -5.28
CA VAL A 285 18.11 -2.60 -5.13
C VAL A 285 17.45 -3.74 -4.35
N GLY A 286 18.11 -4.90 -4.32
CA GLY A 286 17.61 -6.09 -3.65
C GLY A 286 16.78 -7.03 -4.55
N TRP A 287 16.33 -8.12 -3.95
CA TRP A 287 15.68 -9.23 -4.64
C TRP A 287 14.18 -8.97 -4.82
N GLN A 288 13.82 -8.13 -5.82
CA GLN A 288 12.43 -7.86 -6.18
C GLN A 288 12.04 -8.65 -7.46
N PRO A 289 10.80 -9.17 -7.57
CA PRO A 289 10.38 -10.02 -8.71
C PRO A 289 10.56 -9.35 -10.09
N SER A 290 10.26 -8.05 -10.18
CA SER A 290 10.41 -7.26 -11.40
C SER A 290 11.89 -7.11 -11.82
N VAL A 291 12.76 -6.85 -10.86
CA VAL A 291 14.20 -6.67 -11.06
C VAL A 291 14.86 -7.98 -11.45
N VAL A 292 14.57 -9.06 -10.70
CA VAL A 292 15.13 -10.40 -10.96
C VAL A 292 14.72 -10.90 -12.37
N ARG A 293 13.44 -10.76 -12.73
CA ARG A 293 12.97 -11.13 -14.06
C ARG A 293 13.72 -10.37 -15.17
N ALA A 294 13.88 -9.07 -15.00
CA ALA A 294 14.58 -8.24 -16.00
C ALA A 294 16.07 -8.54 -16.03
N ALA A 295 16.70 -8.79 -14.89
CA ALA A 295 18.09 -9.21 -14.81
C ALA A 295 18.33 -10.55 -15.49
N VAL A 296 17.42 -11.52 -15.28
CA VAL A 296 17.46 -12.81 -16.00
C VAL A 296 17.30 -12.60 -17.50
N ALA A 297 16.32 -11.81 -17.93
CA ALA A 297 16.09 -11.55 -19.35
C ALA A 297 17.27 -10.81 -20.00
N GLY A 298 17.78 -9.75 -19.36
CA GLY A 298 18.94 -9.00 -19.84
C GLY A 298 20.22 -9.84 -19.82
N GLY A 299 20.45 -10.56 -18.71
CA GLY A 299 21.59 -11.48 -18.60
C GLY A 299 21.58 -12.58 -19.66
N LEU A 300 20.42 -13.21 -19.87
CA LEU A 300 20.27 -14.24 -20.92
C LEU A 300 20.43 -13.65 -22.33
N ALA A 301 19.98 -12.41 -22.56
CA ALA A 301 20.16 -11.73 -23.84
C ALA A 301 21.66 -11.47 -24.12
N SER A 302 22.41 -10.95 -23.13
CA SER A 302 23.87 -10.75 -23.24
C SER A 302 24.61 -12.09 -23.39
N LEU A 303 24.24 -13.11 -22.60
CA LEU A 303 24.84 -14.44 -22.72
C LEU A 303 24.54 -15.12 -24.10
N ALA A 304 23.32 -14.98 -24.61
CA ALA A 304 22.94 -15.47 -25.92
C ALA A 304 23.77 -14.79 -27.03
N TRP A 305 23.97 -13.47 -26.91
CA TRP A 305 24.84 -12.75 -27.82
C TRP A 305 26.30 -13.25 -27.75
N LEU A 306 26.87 -13.37 -26.53
CA LEU A 306 28.22 -13.88 -26.30
C LEU A 306 28.39 -15.31 -26.84
N ALA A 307 27.35 -16.13 -26.75
CA ALA A 307 27.35 -17.52 -27.24
C ALA A 307 26.88 -17.67 -28.69
N SER A 308 26.62 -16.56 -29.40
CA SER A 308 26.09 -16.55 -30.78
C SER A 308 24.79 -17.37 -30.92
N ARG A 309 23.93 -17.34 -29.92
CA ARG A 309 22.64 -18.05 -29.89
C ARG A 309 21.47 -17.11 -30.16
N PRO A 310 20.38 -17.58 -30.80
CA PRO A 310 19.20 -16.75 -31.00
C PRO A 310 18.54 -16.44 -29.68
N THR A 311 18.00 -15.23 -29.60
CA THR A 311 17.20 -14.77 -28.42
C THR A 311 15.73 -15.11 -28.63
N ASP A 312 15.09 -15.69 -27.59
CA ASP A 312 13.65 -15.98 -27.57
C ASP A 312 13.03 -15.37 -26.31
N ARG A 313 12.19 -14.36 -26.54
CA ARG A 313 11.55 -13.58 -25.48
C ARG A 313 10.61 -14.40 -24.58
N TRP A 314 9.89 -15.40 -25.13
CA TRP A 314 8.99 -16.24 -24.37
C TRP A 314 9.76 -17.25 -23.52
N TYR A 315 10.82 -17.83 -24.08
CA TYR A 315 11.68 -18.72 -23.33
C TYR A 315 12.37 -18.02 -22.16
N PHE A 316 12.85 -16.79 -22.37
CA PHE A 316 13.45 -15.99 -21.29
C PHE A 316 12.43 -15.62 -20.21
N LEU A 317 11.18 -15.35 -20.59
CA LEU A 317 10.10 -15.11 -19.64
C LEU A 317 9.83 -16.33 -18.76
N LEU A 318 9.77 -17.54 -19.37
CA LEU A 318 9.58 -18.80 -18.65
C LEU A 318 10.75 -19.14 -17.73
N LEU A 319 12.00 -18.91 -18.17
CA LEU A 319 13.17 -19.09 -17.31
C LEU A 319 13.19 -18.13 -16.13
N GLY A 320 12.80 -16.88 -16.33
CA GLY A 320 12.61 -15.92 -15.24
C GLY A 320 11.56 -16.37 -14.24
N ALA A 321 10.43 -16.91 -14.72
CA ALA A 321 9.40 -17.50 -13.85
C ALA A 321 9.93 -18.72 -13.09
N ALA A 322 10.60 -19.64 -13.79
CA ALA A 322 11.17 -20.83 -13.16
C ALA A 322 12.16 -20.48 -12.05
N LEU A 323 13.04 -19.50 -12.27
CA LEU A 323 14.02 -19.07 -11.26
C LEU A 323 13.33 -18.48 -9.99
N LEU A 324 12.36 -17.61 -10.19
CA LEU A 324 11.62 -17.02 -9.07
C LEU A 324 10.81 -18.05 -8.30
N LEU A 325 10.11 -18.94 -9.00
CA LEU A 325 9.34 -20.02 -8.39
C LEU A 325 10.23 -21.07 -7.71
N ALA A 326 11.41 -21.36 -8.27
CA ALA A 326 12.39 -22.24 -7.64
C ALA A 326 13.01 -21.64 -6.38
N TRP A 327 13.13 -20.30 -6.32
CA TRP A 327 13.57 -19.61 -5.11
C TRP A 327 12.48 -19.67 -4.03
N THR A 328 11.25 -19.28 -4.36
CA THR A 328 10.07 -19.45 -3.52
C THR A 328 8.80 -19.59 -4.36
N PRO A 329 8.07 -20.72 -4.25
CA PRO A 329 6.78 -20.88 -4.93
C PRO A 329 5.75 -19.83 -4.54
N TYR A 330 5.85 -19.25 -3.33
CA TYR A 330 4.97 -18.17 -2.87
C TYR A 330 5.03 -16.91 -3.75
N SER A 331 6.10 -16.73 -4.55
CA SER A 331 6.20 -15.62 -5.52
C SER A 331 4.99 -15.54 -6.44
N LEU A 332 4.38 -16.68 -6.82
CA LEU A 332 3.18 -16.72 -7.65
C LEU A 332 1.99 -15.96 -7.04
N LEU A 333 1.92 -15.89 -5.72
CA LEU A 333 0.86 -15.20 -4.97
C LEU A 333 1.20 -13.74 -4.67
N GLU A 334 2.40 -13.29 -5.00
CA GLU A 334 2.83 -11.90 -4.78
C GLU A 334 2.34 -10.98 -5.90
N PRO A 335 1.75 -9.80 -5.58
CA PRO A 335 1.31 -8.84 -6.58
C PRO A 335 2.42 -8.44 -7.56
N GLY A 336 3.66 -8.28 -7.08
CA GLY A 336 4.80 -7.90 -7.90
C GLY A 336 5.13 -8.94 -8.98
N PHE A 337 5.00 -10.23 -8.69
CA PHE A 337 5.14 -11.30 -9.68
C PHE A 337 3.99 -11.25 -10.69
N GLN A 338 2.75 -11.25 -10.21
CA GLN A 338 1.54 -11.28 -11.03
C GLN A 338 1.49 -10.10 -12.01
N LEU A 339 1.65 -8.88 -11.50
CA LEU A 339 1.64 -7.66 -12.32
C LEU A 339 2.77 -7.67 -13.36
N SER A 340 3.98 -8.08 -12.97
CA SER A 340 5.15 -8.07 -13.84
C SER A 340 5.00 -9.06 -15.02
N PHE A 341 4.58 -10.30 -14.74
CA PHE A 341 4.45 -11.33 -15.78
C PHE A 341 3.25 -11.09 -16.69
N VAL A 342 2.13 -10.64 -16.13
CA VAL A 342 0.94 -10.28 -16.91
C VAL A 342 1.22 -9.07 -17.81
N ALA A 343 1.89 -8.03 -17.33
CA ALA A 343 2.27 -6.87 -18.12
C ALA A 343 3.18 -7.25 -19.30
N VAL A 344 4.22 -8.06 -19.05
CA VAL A 344 5.13 -8.51 -20.14
C VAL A 344 4.42 -9.41 -21.15
N GLY A 345 3.56 -10.32 -20.68
CA GLY A 345 2.70 -11.11 -21.56
C GLY A 345 1.79 -10.24 -22.44
N ALA A 346 1.19 -9.20 -21.84
CA ALA A 346 0.37 -8.23 -22.57
C ALA A 346 1.20 -7.45 -23.61
N ILE A 347 2.41 -7.02 -23.28
CA ILE A 347 3.33 -6.38 -24.24
C ILE A 347 3.61 -7.32 -25.42
N PHE A 348 3.91 -8.58 -25.17
CA PHE A 348 4.24 -9.51 -26.24
C PHE A 348 3.07 -9.83 -27.18
N VAL A 349 1.85 -9.83 -26.67
CA VAL A 349 0.65 -10.21 -27.43
C VAL A 349 -0.12 -9.00 -27.95
N ALA A 350 -0.41 -8.03 -27.07
CA ALA A 350 -1.35 -6.95 -27.40
C ALA A 350 -0.69 -5.75 -28.07
N VAL A 351 0.55 -5.41 -27.71
CA VAL A 351 1.22 -4.23 -28.31
C VAL A 351 1.35 -4.34 -29.84
N PRO A 352 1.84 -5.44 -30.42
CA PRO A 352 1.92 -5.55 -31.88
C PRO A 352 0.55 -5.46 -32.58
N LEU A 353 -0.52 -5.90 -31.89
CA LEU A 353 -1.88 -5.80 -32.42
C LEU A 353 -2.39 -4.35 -32.38
N LEU A 354 -2.12 -3.65 -31.28
CA LEU A 354 -2.52 -2.26 -31.11
C LEU A 354 -1.76 -1.33 -32.04
N GLU A 355 -0.45 -1.50 -32.17
CA GLU A 355 0.37 -0.72 -33.11
C GLU A 355 -0.13 -0.87 -34.55
N ARG A 356 -0.40 -2.09 -35.03
CA ARG A 356 -0.99 -2.34 -36.35
C ARG A 356 -2.38 -1.70 -36.50
N THR A 357 -3.15 -1.59 -35.44
CA THR A 357 -4.50 -0.97 -35.49
C THR A 357 -4.43 0.55 -35.56
N LEU A 358 -3.39 1.12 -34.97
CA LEU A 358 -3.11 2.55 -34.95
C LEU A 358 -2.29 3.01 -36.18
N GLU A 359 -1.79 2.07 -36.97
CA GLU A 359 -1.05 2.33 -38.20
C GLU A 359 -1.97 3.02 -39.24
N GLY A 360 -1.49 4.14 -39.79
CA GLY A 360 -2.30 4.95 -40.72
C GLY A 360 -3.09 6.10 -40.10
N TYR A 361 -3.19 6.18 -38.78
CA TYR A 361 -3.74 7.37 -38.11
C TYR A 361 -2.65 8.47 -37.98
N PRO A 362 -3.02 9.77 -37.98
CA PRO A 362 -2.07 10.89 -37.89
C PRO A 362 -1.58 11.06 -36.43
N VAL A 363 -1.05 10.00 -35.82
CA VAL A 363 -0.50 10.00 -34.48
C VAL A 363 1.02 9.76 -34.56
N PRO A 364 1.86 10.57 -33.89
CA PRO A 364 3.30 10.34 -33.86
C PRO A 364 3.64 8.92 -33.35
N ARG A 365 4.58 8.24 -33.98
CA ARG A 365 4.97 6.85 -33.64
C ARG A 365 5.31 6.66 -32.18
N VAL A 366 5.94 7.67 -31.53
CA VAL A 366 6.27 7.64 -30.11
C VAL A 366 5.00 7.53 -29.26
N LEU A 367 3.98 8.34 -29.57
CA LEU A 367 2.69 8.30 -28.86
C LEU A 367 1.94 7.00 -29.13
N VAL A 368 2.01 6.46 -30.36
CA VAL A 368 1.44 5.13 -30.67
C VAL A 368 2.04 4.06 -29.75
N GLY A 369 3.37 4.05 -29.57
CA GLY A 369 4.03 3.13 -28.65
C GLY A 369 3.59 3.31 -27.18
N VAL A 370 3.53 4.54 -26.70
CA VAL A 370 3.07 4.82 -25.32
C VAL A 370 1.62 4.39 -25.10
N ILE A 371 0.73 4.70 -26.04
CA ILE A 371 -0.70 4.31 -25.96
C ILE A 371 -0.83 2.78 -25.99
N ALA A 372 -0.09 2.11 -26.91
CA ALA A 372 -0.17 0.67 -27.06
C ALA A 372 0.35 -0.06 -25.82
N VAL A 373 1.49 0.36 -25.27
CA VAL A 373 2.09 -0.26 -24.09
C VAL A 373 1.25 0.04 -22.83
N SER A 374 0.92 1.31 -22.58
CA SER A 374 0.14 1.69 -21.38
C SER A 374 -1.27 1.09 -21.41
N GLY A 375 -1.91 1.09 -22.58
CA GLY A 375 -3.23 0.49 -22.76
C GLY A 375 -3.23 -1.03 -22.58
N ALA A 376 -2.28 -1.74 -23.19
CA ALA A 376 -2.13 -3.18 -23.05
C ALA A 376 -1.84 -3.59 -21.59
N CYS A 377 -0.86 -2.94 -20.96
CA CYS A 377 -0.49 -3.21 -19.58
C CYS A 377 -1.63 -2.84 -18.63
N GLY A 378 -2.21 -1.64 -18.77
CA GLY A 378 -3.29 -1.17 -17.88
C GLY A 378 -4.49 -2.10 -17.91
N LEU A 379 -4.94 -2.51 -19.10
CA LEU A 379 -6.09 -3.42 -19.23
C LEU A 379 -5.79 -4.82 -18.65
N ALA A 380 -4.60 -5.36 -18.93
CA ALA A 380 -4.23 -6.69 -18.47
C ALA A 380 -3.99 -6.76 -16.96
N THR A 381 -3.47 -5.69 -16.35
CA THR A 381 -3.17 -5.62 -14.91
C THR A 381 -4.35 -5.13 -14.07
N ALA A 382 -5.36 -4.49 -14.66
CA ALA A 382 -6.50 -3.92 -13.95
C ALA A 382 -7.23 -4.90 -13.00
N PRO A 383 -7.50 -6.17 -13.36
CA PRO A 383 -8.13 -7.11 -12.44
C PRO A 383 -7.26 -7.39 -11.20
N ILE A 384 -5.93 -7.49 -11.38
CA ILE A 384 -5.00 -7.75 -10.28
C ILE A 384 -4.92 -6.51 -9.37
N LEU A 385 -4.83 -5.31 -9.95
CA LEU A 385 -4.82 -4.05 -9.19
C LEU A 385 -6.09 -3.91 -8.35
N LEU A 386 -7.25 -4.20 -8.93
CA LEU A 386 -8.51 -4.13 -8.21
C LEU A 386 -8.59 -5.13 -7.05
N LEU A 387 -8.17 -6.40 -7.29
CA LEU A 387 -8.22 -7.45 -6.26
C LEU A 387 -7.19 -7.25 -5.14
N GLN A 388 -6.02 -6.69 -5.45
CA GLN A 388 -4.91 -6.57 -4.50
C GLN A 388 -4.87 -5.20 -3.81
N PHE A 389 -5.30 -4.13 -4.50
CA PHE A 389 -5.17 -2.73 -4.03
C PHE A 389 -6.51 -1.98 -3.99
N GLY A 390 -7.61 -2.62 -4.40
CA GLY A 390 -8.95 -2.06 -4.31
C GLY A 390 -9.27 -0.96 -5.33
N SER A 391 -8.30 -0.52 -6.16
CA SER A 391 -8.52 0.54 -7.15
C SER A 391 -7.67 0.36 -8.42
N VAL A 392 -8.13 0.98 -9.52
CA VAL A 392 -7.45 0.98 -10.82
C VAL A 392 -7.31 2.42 -11.31
N PRO A 393 -6.11 2.89 -11.70
CA PRO A 393 -5.92 4.22 -12.24
C PRO A 393 -6.50 4.34 -13.66
N VAL A 394 -7.34 5.35 -13.89
CA VAL A 394 -8.04 5.55 -15.18
C VAL A 394 -7.14 6.28 -16.19
N TYR A 395 -6.41 7.27 -15.72
CA TYR A 395 -5.63 8.17 -16.58
C TYR A 395 -4.19 7.72 -16.81
N SER A 396 -3.88 6.44 -16.59
CA SER A 396 -2.51 5.90 -16.71
C SER A 396 -1.87 6.11 -18.09
N ILE A 397 -2.66 6.10 -19.19
CA ILE A 397 -2.14 6.37 -20.53
C ILE A 397 -1.69 7.84 -20.65
N LEU A 398 -2.50 8.77 -20.13
CA LEU A 398 -2.19 10.20 -20.15
C LEU A 398 -0.97 10.50 -19.29
N SER A 399 -0.95 10.02 -18.05
CA SER A 399 0.16 10.25 -17.12
C SER A 399 1.47 9.69 -17.64
N ASN A 400 1.46 8.47 -18.21
CA ASN A 400 2.64 7.89 -18.86
C ASN A 400 3.11 8.71 -20.06
N ALA A 401 2.18 9.19 -20.91
CA ALA A 401 2.55 10.00 -22.07
C ALA A 401 3.24 11.32 -21.70
N VAL A 402 2.78 11.94 -20.60
CA VAL A 402 3.36 13.20 -20.11
C VAL A 402 4.64 12.97 -19.31
N ALA A 403 4.70 11.94 -18.45
CA ALA A 403 5.86 11.68 -17.60
C ALA A 403 7.02 10.98 -18.34
N ALA A 404 6.74 10.12 -19.32
CA ALA A 404 7.73 9.29 -20.02
C ALA A 404 8.95 10.05 -20.56
N PRO A 405 8.82 11.28 -21.14
CA PRO A 405 9.98 12.03 -21.61
C PRO A 405 11.01 12.37 -20.54
N ALA A 406 10.60 12.48 -19.27
CA ALA A 406 11.49 12.82 -18.16
C ALA A 406 12.10 11.57 -17.49
N VAL A 407 11.45 10.41 -17.55
CA VAL A 407 11.86 9.21 -16.78
C VAL A 407 13.25 8.72 -17.18
N ALA A 408 13.49 8.52 -18.49
CA ALA A 408 14.78 8.04 -18.97
C ALA A 408 15.93 9.04 -18.72
N PRO A 409 15.78 10.36 -18.99
CA PRO A 409 16.77 11.36 -18.63
C PRO A 409 17.04 11.42 -17.11
N THR A 410 16.00 11.36 -16.27
CA THR A 410 16.16 11.36 -14.80
C THR A 410 17.01 10.18 -14.35
N PHE A 411 16.73 9.00 -14.85
CA PHE A 411 17.49 7.81 -14.48
C PHE A 411 18.93 7.86 -14.99
N ALA A 412 19.14 8.23 -16.25
CA ALA A 412 20.46 8.36 -16.85
C ALA A 412 21.31 9.40 -16.11
N LEU A 413 20.73 10.58 -15.84
CA LEU A 413 21.42 11.65 -15.14
C LEU A 413 21.74 11.26 -13.69
N ALA A 414 20.90 10.47 -13.01
CA ALA A 414 21.20 9.96 -11.69
C ALA A 414 22.43 9.03 -11.68
N LEU A 415 22.54 8.13 -12.66
CA LEU A 415 23.72 7.25 -12.81
C LEU A 415 25.00 8.05 -13.15
N VAL A 416 24.88 9.05 -14.02
CA VAL A 416 25.99 9.96 -14.36
C VAL A 416 26.40 10.76 -13.12
N THR A 417 25.44 11.30 -12.37
CA THR A 417 25.69 11.99 -11.10
C THR A 417 26.44 11.11 -10.13
N ALA A 418 26.00 9.87 -9.94
CA ALA A 418 26.66 8.90 -9.06
C ALA A 418 28.11 8.60 -9.48
N ALA A 419 28.38 8.52 -10.77
CA ALA A 419 29.75 8.35 -11.29
C ALA A 419 30.60 9.60 -11.09
N LEU A 420 30.05 10.80 -11.34
CA LEU A 420 30.72 12.07 -11.17
C LEU A 420 31.05 12.38 -9.70
N ASP A 421 30.22 11.98 -8.76
CA ASP A 421 30.39 12.22 -7.32
C ASP A 421 31.76 11.72 -6.80
N HIS A 422 32.31 10.68 -7.43
CA HIS A 422 33.60 10.10 -7.07
C HIS A 422 34.80 10.81 -7.70
N VAL A 423 34.61 11.57 -8.79
CA VAL A 423 35.68 12.16 -9.58
C VAL A 423 35.62 13.69 -9.55
N LEU A 424 34.45 14.26 -9.67
CA LEU A 424 34.15 15.69 -9.78
C LEU A 424 32.93 16.05 -8.93
N PRO A 425 33.04 16.14 -7.58
CA PRO A 425 31.88 16.33 -6.68
C PRO A 425 31.06 17.58 -7.00
N ASP A 426 31.69 18.71 -7.37
CA ASP A 426 30.97 19.94 -7.72
C ASP A 426 30.12 19.79 -8.98
N ALA A 427 30.64 19.06 -9.98
CA ALA A 427 29.87 18.72 -11.18
C ALA A 427 28.70 17.76 -10.86
N ALA A 428 28.91 16.84 -9.91
CA ALA A 428 27.86 15.96 -9.44
C ALA A 428 26.73 16.75 -8.75
N VAL A 429 27.03 17.73 -7.92
CA VAL A 429 26.04 18.61 -7.30
C VAL A 429 25.26 19.39 -8.35
N ALA A 430 25.93 19.95 -9.37
CA ALA A 430 25.25 20.64 -10.46
C ALA A 430 24.32 19.69 -11.27
N ALA A 431 24.80 18.48 -11.57
CA ALA A 431 24.01 17.46 -12.25
C ALA A 431 22.79 17.01 -11.41
N ALA A 432 22.99 16.81 -10.10
CA ALA A 432 21.91 16.51 -9.16
C ALA A 432 20.86 17.61 -9.11
N TRP A 433 21.28 18.88 -9.10
CA TRP A 433 20.36 20.02 -9.10
C TRP A 433 19.46 20.02 -10.36
N VAL A 434 20.02 19.81 -11.54
CA VAL A 434 19.24 19.66 -12.80
C VAL A 434 18.28 18.47 -12.70
N ASN A 435 18.78 17.33 -12.21
CA ASN A 435 17.97 16.12 -12.06
C ASN A 435 16.83 16.30 -11.05
N GLY A 436 17.03 17.10 -10.02
CA GLY A 436 16.02 17.48 -9.05
C GLY A 436 14.80 18.17 -9.70
N TRP A 437 14.99 18.94 -10.79
CA TRP A 437 13.89 19.54 -11.55
C TRP A 437 13.15 18.53 -12.41
N LEU A 438 13.84 17.54 -12.98
CA LEU A 438 13.19 16.44 -13.69
C LEU A 438 12.35 15.58 -12.73
N ALA A 439 12.87 15.30 -11.53
CA ALA A 439 12.13 14.62 -10.48
C ALA A 439 10.89 15.42 -10.03
N ALA A 440 11.03 16.73 -9.84
CA ALA A 440 9.92 17.63 -9.52
C ALA A 440 8.84 17.63 -10.63
N TYR A 441 9.26 17.59 -11.90
CA TYR A 441 8.34 17.47 -13.03
C TYR A 441 7.56 16.15 -12.99
N VAL A 442 8.21 15.01 -12.73
CA VAL A 442 7.52 13.71 -12.60
C VAL A 442 6.52 13.73 -11.44
N ALA A 443 6.91 14.32 -10.29
CA ALA A 443 6.01 14.50 -9.15
C ALA A 443 4.82 15.41 -9.49
N ALA A 444 5.04 16.50 -10.22
CA ALA A 444 3.99 17.39 -10.68
C ALA A 444 3.01 16.68 -11.64
N CYS A 445 3.51 15.83 -12.56
CA CYS A 445 2.67 14.99 -13.40
C CYS A 445 1.78 14.06 -12.56
N ALA A 446 2.34 13.44 -11.50
CA ALA A 446 1.59 12.58 -10.60
C ALA A 446 0.47 13.35 -9.89
N ARG A 447 0.77 14.52 -9.31
CA ARG A 447 -0.23 15.38 -8.63
C ARG A 447 -1.34 15.85 -9.55
N VAL A 448 -0.96 16.40 -10.71
CA VAL A 448 -1.95 16.97 -11.65
C VAL A 448 -2.90 15.88 -12.17
N VAL A 449 -2.36 14.74 -12.59
CA VAL A 449 -3.20 13.66 -13.13
C VAL A 449 -3.92 12.90 -12.03
N GLY A 450 -3.25 12.68 -10.87
CA GLY A 450 -3.86 12.04 -9.70
C GLY A 450 -5.00 12.85 -9.08
N GLY A 451 -4.93 14.18 -9.16
CA GLY A 451 -5.97 15.10 -8.71
C GLY A 451 -7.17 15.25 -9.66
N LEU A 452 -7.15 14.64 -10.85
CA LEU A 452 -8.28 14.70 -11.78
C LEU A 452 -9.50 13.94 -11.22
N PRO A 453 -10.72 14.44 -11.47
CA PRO A 453 -11.95 13.76 -11.05
C PRO A 453 -12.00 12.32 -11.61
N GLY A 454 -12.26 11.35 -10.74
CA GLY A 454 -12.33 9.94 -11.14
C GLY A 454 -10.98 9.32 -11.54
N ALA A 455 -9.86 9.85 -11.05
CA ALA A 455 -8.53 9.31 -11.34
C ALA A 455 -8.40 7.83 -10.97
N GLN A 456 -9.12 7.37 -9.96
CA GLN A 456 -9.19 5.96 -9.55
C GLN A 456 -10.62 5.42 -9.61
N VAL A 457 -10.74 4.16 -9.98
CA VAL A 457 -11.99 3.39 -9.98
C VAL A 457 -11.84 2.17 -9.09
N SER A 458 -12.70 2.08 -8.07
CA SER A 458 -12.78 0.93 -7.14
C SER A 458 -13.94 -0.03 -7.45
N SER A 459 -14.79 0.28 -8.43
CA SER A 459 -15.95 -0.54 -8.79
C SER A 459 -15.55 -1.76 -9.61
N ILE A 460 -15.69 -2.95 -9.02
CA ILE A 460 -15.47 -4.23 -9.72
C ILE A 460 -16.40 -4.36 -10.94
N LYS A 461 -17.63 -3.87 -10.84
CA LYS A 461 -18.62 -3.92 -11.92
C LYS A 461 -18.15 -3.11 -13.13
N LEU A 462 -17.56 -1.92 -12.91
CA LEU A 462 -17.02 -1.09 -13.97
C LEU A 462 -15.82 -1.74 -14.66
N VAL A 463 -14.87 -2.27 -13.88
CA VAL A 463 -13.66 -2.93 -14.43
C VAL A 463 -14.05 -4.17 -15.23
N VAL A 464 -14.97 -5.00 -14.72
CA VAL A 464 -15.49 -6.18 -15.44
C VAL A 464 -16.26 -5.75 -16.69
N GLY A 465 -17.07 -4.71 -16.62
CA GLY A 465 -17.80 -4.16 -17.76
C GLY A 465 -16.88 -3.70 -18.88
N VAL A 466 -15.81 -2.97 -18.55
CA VAL A 466 -14.80 -2.52 -19.52
C VAL A 466 -14.02 -3.71 -20.11
N ALA A 467 -13.65 -4.69 -19.29
CA ALA A 467 -12.97 -5.89 -19.77
C ALA A 467 -13.85 -6.72 -20.72
N LEU A 468 -15.14 -6.87 -20.40
CA LEU A 468 -16.12 -7.54 -21.28
C LEU A 468 -16.31 -6.77 -22.59
N ALA A 469 -16.44 -5.45 -22.53
CA ALA A 469 -16.55 -4.61 -23.72
C ALA A 469 -15.31 -4.73 -24.62
N ALA A 470 -14.10 -4.74 -24.04
CA ALA A 470 -12.86 -4.95 -24.78
C ALA A 470 -12.80 -6.36 -25.40
N ALA A 471 -13.22 -7.40 -24.68
CA ALA A 471 -13.28 -8.76 -25.19
C ALA A 471 -14.30 -8.90 -26.34
N LEU A 472 -15.47 -8.27 -26.22
CA LEU A 472 -16.47 -8.23 -27.28
C LEU A 472 -15.98 -7.50 -28.52
N LEU A 473 -15.28 -6.37 -28.37
CA LEU A 473 -14.65 -5.64 -29.47
C LEU A 473 -13.57 -6.48 -30.18
N LEU A 474 -12.77 -7.23 -29.42
CA LEU A 474 -11.79 -8.16 -29.98
C LEU A 474 -12.47 -9.32 -30.72
N ALA A 475 -13.52 -9.89 -30.17
CA ALA A 475 -14.31 -10.95 -30.81
C ALA A 475 -15.02 -10.45 -32.07
N ALA A 476 -15.53 -9.23 -32.04
CA ALA A 476 -16.21 -8.60 -33.17
C ALA A 476 -15.31 -8.40 -34.39
N ARG A 477 -13.95 -8.43 -34.24
CA ARG A 477 -13.00 -8.39 -35.36
C ARG A 477 -13.18 -9.56 -36.35
N ARG A 478 -13.77 -10.67 -35.91
CA ARG A 478 -14.09 -11.85 -36.74
C ARG A 478 -15.39 -11.66 -37.54
N LEU A 479 -16.17 -10.59 -37.27
CA LEU A 479 -17.41 -10.30 -37.96
C LEU A 479 -17.18 -9.47 -39.24
N PRO A 480 -18.07 -9.54 -40.24
CA PRO A 480 -18.06 -8.64 -41.41
C PRO A 480 -18.07 -7.17 -41.01
N ALA A 481 -17.39 -6.32 -41.82
CA ALA A 481 -17.14 -4.90 -41.47
C ALA A 481 -18.42 -4.13 -41.04
N TRP A 482 -19.55 -4.36 -41.70
CA TRP A 482 -20.82 -3.69 -41.41
C TRP A 482 -21.42 -4.06 -40.03
N ARG A 483 -21.26 -5.32 -39.57
CA ARG A 483 -21.68 -5.76 -38.23
C ARG A 483 -20.67 -5.29 -37.17
N ARG A 484 -19.40 -5.27 -37.50
CA ARG A 484 -18.32 -4.84 -36.60
C ARG A 484 -18.50 -3.40 -36.13
N GLN A 485 -18.85 -2.48 -37.05
CA GLN A 485 -19.10 -1.08 -36.69
C GLN A 485 -20.31 -0.94 -35.75
N GLY A 486 -21.39 -1.67 -35.99
CA GLY A 486 -22.56 -1.66 -35.11
C GLY A 486 -22.27 -2.21 -33.71
N VAL A 487 -21.53 -3.34 -33.61
CA VAL A 487 -21.14 -3.91 -32.32
C VAL A 487 -20.17 -2.99 -31.58
N ALA A 488 -19.22 -2.35 -32.29
CA ALA A 488 -18.32 -1.38 -31.69
C ALA A 488 -19.04 -0.14 -31.16
N ALA A 489 -19.95 0.42 -31.95
CA ALA A 489 -20.78 1.56 -31.51
C ALA A 489 -21.64 1.21 -30.29
N LEU A 490 -22.29 0.04 -30.30
CA LEU A 490 -23.11 -0.42 -29.17
C LEU A 490 -22.27 -0.66 -27.90
N ALA A 491 -21.07 -1.25 -28.02
CA ALA A 491 -20.18 -1.46 -26.90
C ALA A 491 -19.66 -0.13 -26.30
N VAL A 492 -19.34 0.85 -27.13
CA VAL A 492 -18.93 2.19 -26.69
C VAL A 492 -20.11 2.91 -26.00
N VAL A 493 -21.31 2.88 -26.57
CA VAL A 493 -22.49 3.49 -25.96
C VAL A 493 -22.82 2.81 -24.63
N ALA A 494 -22.80 1.47 -24.56
CA ALA A 494 -23.04 0.74 -23.33
C ALA A 494 -21.99 1.08 -22.25
N ALA A 495 -20.71 1.17 -22.61
CA ALA A 495 -19.64 1.58 -21.71
C ALA A 495 -19.82 3.01 -21.20
N LEU A 496 -20.19 3.96 -22.07
CA LEU A 496 -20.46 5.36 -21.70
C LEU A 496 -21.68 5.49 -20.79
N VAL A 497 -22.77 4.78 -21.10
CA VAL A 497 -23.99 4.77 -20.27
C VAL A 497 -23.69 4.16 -18.90
N PHE A 498 -22.94 3.05 -18.87
CA PHE A 498 -22.56 2.41 -17.62
C PHE A 498 -21.61 3.29 -16.80
N ALA A 499 -20.62 3.93 -17.43
CA ALA A 499 -19.73 4.89 -16.79
C ALA A 499 -20.50 6.10 -16.23
N ALA A 500 -21.40 6.66 -17.00
CA ALA A 500 -22.27 7.78 -16.56
C ALA A 500 -23.18 7.37 -15.39
N TRP A 501 -23.70 6.13 -15.42
CA TRP A 501 -24.50 5.60 -14.33
C TRP A 501 -23.65 5.39 -13.05
N GLN A 502 -22.45 4.86 -13.16
CA GLN A 502 -21.52 4.68 -12.05
C GLN A 502 -21.06 6.02 -11.45
N LEU A 503 -20.77 7.01 -12.29
CA LEU A 503 -20.41 8.36 -11.85
C LEU A 503 -21.56 9.03 -11.09
N ARG A 504 -22.82 8.77 -11.49
CA ARG A 504 -24.01 9.24 -10.77
C ARG A 504 -24.26 8.45 -9.46
N SER A 505 -23.97 7.15 -9.44
CA SER A 505 -24.19 6.28 -8.27
C SER A 505 -23.11 6.46 -7.19
N GLY A 506 -21.94 7.02 -7.53
CA GLY A 506 -20.86 7.35 -6.60
C GLY A 506 -20.86 8.81 -6.15
N GLY A 507 -21.91 9.58 -6.43
CA GLY A 507 -22.05 10.96 -5.99
C GLY A 507 -22.16 11.07 -4.47
N ALA A 508 -21.73 12.22 -3.93
CA ALA A 508 -21.93 12.53 -2.52
C ALA A 508 -23.41 12.39 -2.14
N PRO A 509 -23.72 11.88 -0.95
CA PRO A 509 -25.09 11.81 -0.50
C PRO A 509 -25.73 13.21 -0.53
N PRO A 510 -27.05 13.32 -0.79
CA PRO A 510 -27.71 14.61 -0.81
C PRO A 510 -27.57 15.31 0.53
N PRO A 511 -27.51 16.65 0.57
CA PRO A 511 -27.50 17.39 1.82
C PRO A 511 -28.66 16.96 2.70
N PRO A 512 -28.45 16.83 4.02
CA PRO A 512 -29.52 16.42 4.93
C PRO A 512 -30.59 17.52 5.00
N THR A 513 -31.85 17.14 5.19
CA THR A 513 -32.96 18.06 5.47
C THR A 513 -33.09 18.36 6.96
N GLY A 514 -32.45 17.58 7.79
CA GLY A 514 -32.35 17.71 9.25
C GLY A 514 -30.90 17.61 9.72
N LEU A 515 -30.67 16.99 10.87
CA LEU A 515 -29.34 16.64 11.33
C LEU A 515 -28.96 15.23 10.84
N ARG A 516 -27.79 15.11 10.24
CA ARG A 516 -27.10 13.84 9.99
C ARG A 516 -25.84 13.79 10.83
N LEU A 517 -25.84 12.91 11.86
CA LEU A 517 -24.68 12.57 12.65
C LEU A 517 -24.02 11.34 12.05
N THR A 518 -22.76 11.45 11.70
CA THR A 518 -21.99 10.35 11.09
C THR A 518 -20.76 10.06 11.93
N VAL A 519 -20.69 8.87 12.54
CA VAL A 519 -19.45 8.37 13.16
C VAL A 519 -18.65 7.67 12.08
N LEU A 520 -17.50 8.24 11.73
CA LEU A 520 -16.64 7.75 10.65
C LEU A 520 -15.89 6.50 11.12
N ASP A 521 -15.64 5.56 10.18
CA ASP A 521 -14.72 4.44 10.42
C ASP A 521 -13.28 4.94 10.21
N VAL A 522 -12.66 5.38 11.30
CA VAL A 522 -11.29 5.90 11.34
C VAL A 522 -10.28 4.87 11.86
N GLY A 523 -10.71 3.63 12.05
CA GLY A 523 -9.95 2.64 12.80
C GLY A 523 -10.00 2.94 14.29
N GLN A 524 -8.86 2.92 14.99
CA GLN A 524 -8.82 3.31 16.40
C GLN A 524 -8.79 4.84 16.50
N GLY A 525 -9.79 5.42 17.15
CA GLY A 525 -9.94 6.86 17.28
C GLY A 525 -11.37 7.35 17.07
N ASP A 526 -11.59 8.65 17.16
CA ASP A 526 -12.87 9.29 16.95
C ASP A 526 -12.84 10.28 15.79
N SER A 527 -13.93 10.31 15.02
CA SER A 527 -14.24 11.40 14.11
C SER A 527 -15.74 11.41 13.85
N ILE A 528 -16.41 12.47 14.27
CA ILE A 528 -17.87 12.59 14.27
C ILE A 528 -18.28 13.81 13.46
N LEU A 529 -18.91 13.56 12.31
CA LEU A 529 -19.40 14.60 11.44
C LEU A 529 -20.87 14.90 11.70
N LEU A 530 -21.19 16.15 12.01
CA LEU A 530 -22.54 16.68 12.20
C LEU A 530 -22.88 17.58 11.01
N GLN A 531 -23.78 17.12 10.15
CA GLN A 531 -24.23 17.89 8.98
C GLN A 531 -25.67 18.38 9.17
N VAL A 532 -25.88 19.64 8.88
CA VAL A 532 -27.19 20.30 8.81
C VAL A 532 -27.31 21.07 7.49
N PRO A 533 -28.49 21.53 7.07
CA PRO A 533 -28.63 22.30 5.82
C PRO A 533 -27.72 23.54 5.75
N GLU A 534 -27.39 24.13 6.88
CA GLU A 534 -26.60 25.35 6.99
C GLU A 534 -25.08 25.10 6.92
N GLY A 535 -24.62 23.85 7.12
CA GLY A 535 -23.20 23.52 7.09
C GLY A 535 -22.85 22.22 7.81
N ALA A 536 -21.59 22.07 8.15
CA ALA A 536 -21.07 20.89 8.82
C ALA A 536 -20.12 21.26 9.96
N VAL A 537 -20.14 20.44 11.00
CA VAL A 537 -19.22 20.50 12.15
C VAL A 537 -18.52 19.15 12.25
N LEU A 538 -17.24 19.15 12.55
CA LEU A 538 -16.46 17.95 12.82
C LEU A 538 -16.03 17.98 14.30
N VAL A 539 -16.25 16.88 15.00
CA VAL A 539 -15.76 16.64 16.37
C VAL A 539 -14.76 15.49 16.28
N ASP A 540 -13.54 15.80 16.57
CA ASP A 540 -12.35 14.99 16.36
C ASP A 540 -12.10 14.60 14.88
N GLU A 541 -10.85 14.37 14.55
CA GLU A 541 -10.36 14.21 13.19
C GLU A 541 -9.71 12.83 12.97
N GLY A 542 -9.73 11.98 13.99
CA GLY A 542 -9.14 10.65 13.95
C GLY A 542 -7.61 10.67 13.81
N PRO A 543 -6.99 9.49 13.65
CA PRO A 543 -5.58 9.41 13.36
C PRO A 543 -5.31 9.84 11.89
N PRO A 544 -4.12 10.33 11.54
CA PRO A 544 -3.78 10.79 10.19
C PRO A 544 -4.00 9.70 9.12
N GLU A 545 -3.80 8.44 9.49
CA GLU A 545 -3.94 7.29 8.59
C GLU A 545 -5.39 7.00 8.16
N ALA A 546 -6.36 7.63 8.82
CA ALA A 546 -7.77 7.50 8.50
C ALA A 546 -8.18 8.34 7.27
N GLU A 547 -7.31 9.27 6.82
CA GLU A 547 -7.57 10.15 5.67
C GLU A 547 -8.97 10.77 5.75
N VAL A 548 -9.28 11.37 6.91
CA VAL A 548 -10.61 11.90 7.19
C VAL A 548 -10.99 13.01 6.22
N ASP A 549 -10.05 13.82 5.76
CA ASP A 549 -10.24 14.84 4.74
C ASP A 549 -10.79 14.24 3.43
N ASP A 550 -10.30 13.09 3.01
CA ASP A 550 -10.79 12.33 1.85
C ASP A 550 -12.17 11.73 2.11
N GLN A 551 -12.43 11.20 3.32
CA GLN A 551 -13.74 10.71 3.69
C GLN A 551 -14.79 11.84 3.65
N LEU A 552 -14.45 13.02 4.18
CA LEU A 552 -15.30 14.21 4.15
C LEU A 552 -15.61 14.65 2.72
N ARG A 553 -14.61 14.69 1.84
CA ARG A 553 -14.79 15.02 0.41
C ARG A 553 -15.74 14.04 -0.28
N ARG A 554 -15.63 12.74 0.00
CA ARG A 554 -16.55 11.70 -0.53
C ARG A 554 -17.97 11.86 -0.01
N LEU A 555 -18.14 12.41 1.20
CA LEU A 555 -19.44 12.77 1.78
C LEU A 555 -19.96 14.13 1.30
N GLY A 556 -19.25 14.81 0.39
CA GLY A 556 -19.63 16.09 -0.18
C GLY A 556 -19.31 17.30 0.69
N VAL A 557 -18.56 17.11 1.80
CA VAL A 557 -18.13 18.19 2.67
C VAL A 557 -16.89 18.85 2.11
N ARG A 558 -17.00 20.14 1.80
CA ARG A 558 -15.90 20.97 1.29
C ARG A 558 -15.58 22.15 2.21
N ARG A 559 -16.44 22.40 3.17
CA ARG A 559 -16.32 23.44 4.19
C ARG A 559 -16.85 22.93 5.50
N LEU A 560 -16.11 23.19 6.56
CA LEU A 560 -16.50 22.96 7.96
C LEU A 560 -16.71 24.31 8.62
N ALA A 561 -17.88 24.49 9.22
CA ALA A 561 -18.17 25.68 10.01
C ALA A 561 -17.38 25.66 11.32
N LEU A 562 -17.10 24.45 11.85
CA LEU A 562 -16.39 24.26 13.10
C LEU A 562 -15.64 22.93 13.08
N ILE A 563 -14.42 22.94 13.60
CA ILE A 563 -13.68 21.78 14.10
C ILE A 563 -13.59 21.86 15.62
N VAL A 564 -13.81 20.75 16.30
CA VAL A 564 -13.65 20.64 17.75
C VAL A 564 -12.59 19.60 18.05
N LEU A 565 -11.43 20.04 18.53
CA LEU A 565 -10.41 19.18 19.11
C LEU A 565 -10.87 18.84 20.54
N THR A 566 -11.06 17.56 20.87
CA THR A 566 -11.53 17.21 22.20
C THR A 566 -10.40 17.09 23.21
N HIS A 567 -9.28 16.50 22.82
CA HIS A 567 -8.07 16.37 23.63
C HIS A 567 -6.87 16.01 22.72
N PRO A 568 -5.60 16.24 23.14
CA PRO A 568 -4.44 16.25 22.27
C PRO A 568 -3.89 14.86 21.88
N GLN A 569 -4.64 13.79 22.04
CA GLN A 569 -4.19 12.46 21.64
C GLN A 569 -4.32 12.26 20.12
N ARG A 570 -3.36 11.50 19.55
CA ARG A 570 -3.20 11.30 18.11
C ARG A 570 -4.42 10.71 17.41
N ASP A 571 -5.12 9.83 18.08
CA ASP A 571 -6.32 9.16 17.56
C ASP A 571 -7.57 10.04 17.55
N HIS A 572 -7.42 11.30 18.00
CA HIS A 572 -8.46 12.35 17.98
C HIS A 572 -8.04 13.51 17.07
N VAL A 573 -6.85 14.09 17.29
CA VAL A 573 -6.43 15.30 16.56
C VAL A 573 -5.47 15.05 15.40
N GLY A 574 -5.09 13.81 15.16
CA GLY A 574 -4.02 13.48 14.21
C GLY A 574 -4.31 13.88 12.76
N GLY A 575 -5.58 13.84 12.32
CA GLY A 575 -6.02 14.25 10.98
C GLY A 575 -6.28 15.75 10.83
N ALA A 576 -6.25 16.52 11.91
CA ALA A 576 -6.70 17.93 11.91
C ALA A 576 -5.86 18.83 11.00
N ALA A 577 -4.53 18.68 10.98
CA ALA A 577 -3.65 19.48 10.13
C ALA A 577 -3.96 19.31 8.64
N GLU A 578 -4.14 18.07 8.18
CA GLU A 578 -4.48 17.76 6.77
C GLU A 578 -5.85 18.31 6.38
N ILE A 579 -6.82 18.25 7.29
CA ILE A 579 -8.16 18.83 7.08
C ILE A 579 -8.07 20.34 6.93
N LEU A 580 -7.30 21.02 7.80
CA LEU A 580 -7.11 22.46 7.76
C LEU A 580 -6.40 22.94 6.51
N ASP A 581 -5.52 22.12 5.93
CA ASP A 581 -4.82 22.42 4.69
C ASP A 581 -5.67 22.15 3.43
N HIS A 582 -6.56 21.17 3.48
CA HIS A 582 -7.30 20.70 2.31
C HIS A 582 -8.74 21.19 2.22
N LEU A 583 -9.38 21.50 3.35
CA LEU A 583 -10.76 21.98 3.41
C LEU A 583 -10.82 23.41 3.95
N ARG A 584 -11.87 24.13 3.56
CA ARG A 584 -12.15 25.42 4.17
C ARG A 584 -12.76 25.20 5.57
N VAL A 585 -12.08 25.69 6.60
CA VAL A 585 -12.54 25.67 7.99
C VAL A 585 -12.77 27.09 8.47
N ASP A 586 -13.92 27.35 9.11
CA ASP A 586 -14.25 28.69 9.56
C ASP A 586 -13.79 28.95 11.00
N HIS A 587 -13.74 27.92 11.86
CA HIS A 587 -13.39 28.04 13.27
C HIS A 587 -12.86 26.75 13.87
N VAL A 588 -11.99 26.86 14.88
CA VAL A 588 -11.47 25.74 15.68
C VAL A 588 -11.77 25.99 17.16
N LEU A 589 -12.30 24.99 17.85
CA LEU A 589 -12.36 24.92 19.31
C LEU A 589 -11.27 23.99 19.83
N ASP A 590 -10.46 24.48 20.76
CA ASP A 590 -9.32 23.78 21.36
C ASP A 590 -9.39 23.91 22.90
N PRO A 591 -9.40 22.77 23.65
CA PRO A 591 -9.39 22.81 25.12
C PRO A 591 -8.04 23.29 25.66
N ALA A 592 -6.96 23.28 24.86
CA ALA A 592 -5.62 23.65 25.26
C ALA A 592 -5.17 22.94 26.55
N ILE A 593 -5.30 21.64 26.56
CA ILE A 593 -4.83 20.78 27.63
C ILE A 593 -3.29 20.81 27.61
N PRO A 594 -2.60 20.98 28.74
CA PRO A 594 -1.15 21.09 28.83
C PRO A 594 -0.47 19.70 28.64
N PHE A 595 -0.54 19.17 27.43
CA PHE A 595 0.01 17.90 27.01
C PHE A 595 0.89 18.07 25.76
N GLU A 596 2.08 17.47 25.74
CA GLU A 596 2.97 17.56 24.57
C GLU A 596 2.48 16.67 23.44
N SER A 597 1.81 17.25 22.44
CA SER A 597 1.33 16.59 21.24
C SER A 597 1.92 17.24 19.98
N ARG A 598 2.59 16.45 19.17
CA ARG A 598 3.08 16.91 17.86
C ARG A 598 1.94 17.12 16.87
N ASP A 599 0.93 16.29 16.95
CA ASP A 599 -0.22 16.33 16.04
C ASP A 599 -1.10 17.56 16.34
N GLU A 600 -1.35 17.86 17.60
CA GLU A 600 -2.03 19.10 18.01
C GLU A 600 -1.23 20.36 17.63
N ALA A 601 0.07 20.36 17.88
CA ALA A 601 0.94 21.46 17.48
C ALA A 601 0.92 21.70 15.95
N ALA A 602 0.89 20.63 15.16
CA ALA A 602 0.74 20.71 13.72
C ALA A 602 -0.62 21.26 13.30
N ALA A 603 -1.71 20.82 13.96
CA ALA A 603 -3.06 21.31 13.72
C ALA A 603 -3.19 22.82 14.03
N LEU A 604 -2.65 23.27 15.18
CA LEU A 604 -2.67 24.68 15.56
C LEU A 604 -1.81 25.53 14.62
N ALA A 605 -0.67 25.02 14.14
CA ALA A 605 0.15 25.69 13.13
C ALA A 605 -0.58 25.82 11.80
N ALA A 606 -1.21 24.74 11.30
CA ALA A 606 -2.03 24.77 10.09
C ALA A 606 -3.21 25.75 10.21
N ALA A 607 -3.88 25.79 11.37
CA ALA A 607 -4.94 26.77 11.62
C ALA A 607 -4.42 28.23 11.55
N GLN A 608 -3.24 28.48 12.09
CA GLN A 608 -2.61 29.82 12.02
C GLN A 608 -2.21 30.19 10.59
N GLU A 609 -1.59 29.28 9.84
CA GLU A 609 -1.20 29.48 8.45
C GLU A 609 -2.40 29.78 7.55
N ASN A 610 -3.50 29.06 7.76
CA ASN A 610 -4.77 29.24 7.05
C ASN A 610 -5.65 30.35 7.63
N ARG A 611 -5.18 31.07 8.66
CA ARG A 611 -5.90 32.17 9.35
C ARG A 611 -7.24 31.77 9.89
N VAL A 612 -7.37 30.54 10.39
CA VAL A 612 -8.57 30.03 11.04
C VAL A 612 -8.57 30.46 12.51
N PRO A 613 -9.60 31.15 13.00
CA PRO A 613 -9.68 31.57 14.40
C PRO A 613 -9.80 30.36 15.32
N ILE A 614 -9.04 30.40 16.42
CA ILE A 614 -9.03 29.37 17.47
C ILE A 614 -9.64 29.96 18.75
N THR A 615 -10.58 29.26 19.32
CA THR A 615 -11.22 29.63 20.61
C THR A 615 -11.06 28.50 21.62
N ARG A 616 -10.96 28.85 22.88
CA ARG A 616 -10.85 27.88 23.98
C ARG A 616 -12.13 27.10 24.16
N ALA A 617 -12.08 25.78 24.09
CA ALA A 617 -13.17 24.89 24.45
C ALA A 617 -13.28 24.79 25.97
N ARG A 618 -14.36 25.38 26.56
CA ARG A 618 -14.64 25.37 27.99
C ARG A 618 -16.10 25.08 28.24
N ALA A 619 -16.40 24.53 29.41
CA ALA A 619 -17.76 24.33 29.87
C ALA A 619 -18.56 25.65 29.81
N GLY A 620 -19.81 25.54 29.37
CA GLY A 620 -20.70 26.69 29.18
C GLY A 620 -20.61 27.36 27.81
N VAL A 621 -19.58 27.09 27.00
CA VAL A 621 -19.51 27.57 25.61
C VAL A 621 -20.62 26.90 24.79
N VAL A 622 -21.33 27.70 24.01
CA VAL A 622 -22.42 27.25 23.13
C VAL A 622 -22.14 27.72 21.71
N TYR A 623 -22.03 26.76 20.78
CA TYR A 623 -21.96 27.03 19.36
C TYR A 623 -23.28 26.69 18.68
N ARG A 624 -23.71 27.50 17.73
CA ARG A 624 -24.97 27.30 16.98
C ARG A 624 -24.73 27.32 15.49
N LEU A 625 -25.29 26.33 14.79
CA LEU A 625 -25.31 26.26 13.34
C LEU A 625 -26.73 25.92 12.89
N GLY A 626 -27.48 26.92 12.45
CA GLY A 626 -28.91 26.78 12.20
C GLY A 626 -29.64 26.29 13.46
N ARG A 627 -30.35 25.17 13.36
CA ARG A 627 -31.04 24.52 14.48
C ARG A 627 -30.13 23.66 15.39
N LEU A 628 -28.93 23.33 14.92
CA LEU A 628 -27.95 22.56 15.71
C LEU A 628 -27.36 23.46 16.81
N ARG A 629 -27.39 22.97 18.04
CA ARG A 629 -26.79 23.61 19.23
C ARG A 629 -25.77 22.63 19.82
N LEU A 630 -24.53 23.05 19.92
CA LEU A 630 -23.47 22.34 20.61
C LEU A 630 -23.18 23.06 21.92
N GLN A 631 -23.40 22.42 23.04
CA GLN A 631 -23.07 22.92 24.35
C GLN A 631 -21.92 22.12 24.93
N LEU A 632 -20.81 22.77 25.23
CA LEU A 632 -19.69 22.16 25.93
C LEU A 632 -20.05 22.03 27.42
N LEU A 633 -20.01 20.81 27.93
CA LEU A 633 -20.26 20.46 29.31
C LEU A 633 -18.98 20.39 30.13
N TRP A 634 -17.85 20.11 29.48
CA TRP A 634 -16.53 19.93 30.07
C TRP A 634 -15.44 20.23 29.00
N PRO A 635 -14.21 20.66 29.39
CA PRO A 635 -13.71 20.92 30.73
C PRO A 635 -13.99 22.35 31.21
N ASP A 636 -14.03 22.56 32.54
CA ASP A 636 -14.02 23.88 33.14
C ASP A 636 -12.64 24.53 33.01
N GLU A 637 -11.59 23.76 33.29
CA GLU A 637 -10.19 24.14 33.18
C GLU A 637 -9.38 23.07 32.42
N PRO A 638 -8.22 23.43 31.82
CA PRO A 638 -7.44 22.50 30.99
C PRO A 638 -6.73 21.38 31.78
N GLY A 639 -6.77 21.42 33.11
CA GLY A 639 -6.03 20.52 34.00
C GLY A 639 -4.56 20.93 34.21
N PRO A 640 -3.89 20.37 35.23
CA PRO A 640 -2.47 20.60 35.46
C PRO A 640 -1.57 19.87 34.44
N PRO A 641 -0.35 20.40 34.20
CA PRO A 641 0.62 19.70 33.35
C PRO A 641 0.93 18.31 33.89
N GLY A 642 0.91 17.30 33.00
CA GLY A 642 1.24 15.92 33.32
C GLY A 642 0.06 15.07 33.81
N ASP A 643 -1.13 15.64 33.90
CA ASP A 643 -2.35 14.88 34.14
C ASP A 643 -2.80 14.09 32.89
N ASP A 644 -3.67 13.09 33.09
CA ASP A 644 -4.23 12.31 31.98
C ASP A 644 -5.14 13.21 31.13
N PRO A 645 -4.83 13.44 29.83
CA PRO A 645 -5.63 14.30 28.97
C PRO A 645 -7.08 13.82 28.82
N ASN A 646 -7.36 12.54 29.00
CA ASN A 646 -8.70 11.96 28.90
C ASN A 646 -9.64 12.52 29.99
N LEU A 647 -9.10 12.85 31.16
CA LEU A 647 -9.88 13.49 32.26
C LEU A 647 -10.35 14.89 31.90
N HIS A 648 -9.71 15.54 30.94
CA HIS A 648 -9.98 16.89 30.48
C HIS A 648 -10.53 16.93 29.05
N ALA A 649 -10.86 15.77 28.47
CA ALA A 649 -11.42 15.67 27.14
C ALA A 649 -12.78 16.37 27.04
N THR A 650 -13.02 17.09 25.96
CA THR A 650 -14.23 17.91 25.76
C THR A 650 -15.48 17.05 25.65
N VAL A 651 -16.43 17.24 26.58
CA VAL A 651 -17.74 16.60 26.53
C VAL A 651 -18.76 17.58 25.95
N ILE A 652 -19.50 17.12 24.91
CA ILE A 652 -20.43 17.95 24.15
C ILE A 652 -21.84 17.36 24.22
N LEU A 653 -22.83 18.23 24.52
CA LEU A 653 -24.23 17.95 24.28
C LEU A 653 -24.66 18.63 22.96
N ALA A 654 -24.91 17.80 21.96
CA ALA A 654 -25.37 18.24 20.64
C ALA A 654 -26.89 18.08 20.55
N SER A 655 -27.63 19.20 20.40
CA SER A 655 -29.09 19.22 20.39
C SER A 655 -29.62 19.63 19.02
N TYR A 656 -30.62 18.91 18.51
CA TYR A 656 -31.37 19.26 17.32
C TYR A 656 -32.85 18.95 17.47
N GLY A 657 -33.65 19.98 17.72
CA GLY A 657 -35.07 19.82 18.05
C GLY A 657 -35.24 19.17 19.44
N ARG A 658 -35.84 17.96 19.48
CA ARG A 658 -36.02 17.16 20.70
C ARG A 658 -34.98 16.03 20.82
N VAL A 659 -34.07 15.92 19.87
CA VAL A 659 -33.04 14.88 19.82
C VAL A 659 -31.74 15.45 20.37
N ASP A 660 -31.23 14.81 21.39
CA ASP A 660 -29.96 15.13 22.04
C ASP A 660 -28.95 14.01 21.84
N ALA A 661 -27.70 14.36 21.55
CA ALA A 661 -26.58 13.45 21.48
C ALA A 661 -25.48 13.84 22.47
N LEU A 662 -25.07 12.92 23.32
CA LEU A 662 -23.95 13.09 24.23
C LEU A 662 -22.67 12.53 23.58
N LEU A 663 -21.74 13.43 23.28
CA LEU A 663 -20.43 13.10 22.72
C LEU A 663 -19.40 13.24 23.84
N THR A 664 -18.90 12.11 24.30
CA THR A 664 -18.07 12.05 25.54
C THR A 664 -16.58 12.07 25.22
N ALA A 665 -16.18 12.00 23.93
CA ALA A 665 -14.78 11.75 23.58
C ALA A 665 -14.22 10.58 24.40
N ASP A 666 -13.10 10.79 25.13
CA ASP A 666 -12.50 9.79 26.01
C ASP A 666 -12.77 10.01 27.50
N ALA A 667 -13.65 11.00 27.83
CA ALA A 667 -14.08 11.25 29.18
C ALA A 667 -15.05 10.17 29.70
N GLU A 668 -14.55 9.29 30.54
CA GLU A 668 -15.28 8.17 31.15
C GLU A 668 -16.23 8.64 32.28
N SER A 669 -16.90 7.69 32.92
CA SER A 669 -17.88 7.95 33.98
C SER A 669 -17.38 8.79 35.18
N PRO A 670 -16.11 8.74 35.60
CA PRO A 670 -15.62 9.64 36.65
C PRO A 670 -15.76 11.12 36.31
N VAL A 671 -15.68 11.45 35.00
CA VAL A 671 -15.89 12.82 34.49
C VAL A 671 -17.36 13.06 34.17
N THR A 672 -18.01 12.16 33.44
CA THR A 672 -19.34 12.39 32.86
C THR A 672 -20.47 12.31 33.90
N LEU A 673 -20.39 11.47 34.94
CA LEU A 673 -21.41 11.37 35.97
C LEU A 673 -21.58 12.66 36.81
N PRO A 674 -20.50 13.34 37.26
CA PRO A 674 -20.62 14.61 37.99
C PRO A 674 -21.26 15.74 37.19
N LEU A 675 -21.21 15.67 35.83
CA LEU A 675 -21.85 16.66 34.96
C LEU A 675 -23.37 16.56 34.94
N HIS A 676 -23.95 15.49 35.50
CA HIS A 676 -25.41 15.24 35.55
C HIS A 676 -26.04 15.40 34.14
N PRO A 677 -25.55 14.68 33.11
CA PRO A 677 -26.07 14.85 31.77
C PRO A 677 -27.58 14.55 31.72
N PRO A 678 -28.34 15.25 30.89
CA PRO A 678 -29.76 14.96 30.68
C PRO A 678 -29.97 13.58 30.01
N ALA A 679 -31.22 13.15 29.95
CA ALA A 679 -31.58 12.05 29.06
C ALA A 679 -31.28 12.45 27.60
N VAL A 680 -30.71 11.55 26.84
CA VAL A 680 -30.32 11.76 25.43
C VAL A 680 -30.76 10.58 24.59
N GLU A 681 -31.01 10.81 23.33
CA GLU A 681 -31.35 9.74 22.37
C GLU A 681 -30.11 9.01 21.85
N ILE A 682 -28.96 9.71 21.76
CA ILE A 682 -27.73 9.19 21.17
C ILE A 682 -26.58 9.33 22.16
N LEU A 683 -25.83 8.25 22.37
CA LEU A 683 -24.61 8.23 23.17
C LEU A 683 -23.42 7.78 22.34
N LYS A 684 -22.40 8.62 22.19
CA LYS A 684 -21.06 8.14 21.80
C LYS A 684 -20.39 7.59 23.08
N VAL A 685 -20.07 6.31 23.06
CA VAL A 685 -19.46 5.64 24.23
C VAL A 685 -18.04 6.12 24.44
N ALA A 686 -17.69 6.47 25.66
CA ALA A 686 -16.39 7.02 26.00
C ALA A 686 -15.23 6.06 25.69
N HIS A 687 -14.07 6.63 25.36
CA HIS A 687 -12.76 5.99 25.30
C HIS A 687 -12.80 4.67 24.51
N HIS A 688 -13.42 4.72 23.31
CA HIS A 688 -13.56 3.60 22.37
C HIS A 688 -14.15 2.32 22.97
N GLY A 689 -14.92 2.47 24.06
CA GLY A 689 -15.50 1.34 24.78
C GLY A 689 -14.53 0.66 25.74
N SER A 690 -13.65 1.41 26.40
CA SER A 690 -12.82 0.95 27.54
C SER A 690 -13.67 0.34 28.67
N ALA A 691 -13.02 -0.28 29.64
CA ALA A 691 -13.68 -0.85 30.81
C ALA A 691 -14.06 0.26 31.82
N ASP A 692 -15.21 0.88 31.61
CA ASP A 692 -15.75 1.95 32.48
C ASP A 692 -16.72 1.37 33.51
N GLU A 693 -16.33 1.36 34.78
CA GLU A 693 -17.14 0.79 35.89
C GLU A 693 -18.45 1.57 36.15
N GLY A 694 -18.51 2.85 35.79
CA GLY A 694 -19.70 3.68 35.98
C GLY A 694 -20.63 3.73 34.77
N LEU A 695 -20.37 3.02 33.69
CA LEU A 695 -21.15 3.05 32.45
C LEU A 695 -22.63 2.69 32.71
N GLU A 696 -22.92 1.65 33.50
CA GLU A 696 -24.29 1.26 33.83
C GLU A 696 -25.08 2.40 34.48
N ARG A 697 -24.44 3.14 35.38
CA ARG A 697 -25.05 4.29 36.03
C ARG A 697 -25.27 5.45 35.05
N LEU A 698 -24.32 5.68 34.13
CA LEU A 698 -24.46 6.68 33.08
C LEU A 698 -25.64 6.36 32.16
N LEU A 699 -25.78 5.08 31.74
CA LEU A 699 -26.92 4.62 30.95
C LEU A 699 -28.24 4.78 31.67
N GLY A 700 -28.27 4.56 32.99
CA GLY A 700 -29.45 4.77 33.83
C GLY A 700 -29.92 6.24 33.89
N LEU A 701 -28.96 7.18 33.82
CA LEU A 701 -29.24 8.63 33.77
C LEU A 701 -29.65 9.08 32.36
N THR A 702 -28.84 8.74 31.35
CA THR A 702 -28.98 9.26 30.00
C THR A 702 -30.02 8.54 29.17
N ARG A 703 -30.28 7.25 29.42
CA ARG A 703 -31.29 6.39 28.78
C ARG A 703 -31.25 6.46 27.23
N PRO A 704 -30.11 6.27 26.60
CA PRO A 704 -30.00 6.44 25.15
C PRO A 704 -30.77 5.35 24.40
N LEU A 705 -31.28 5.72 23.21
CA LEU A 705 -31.90 4.78 22.27
C LEU A 705 -30.82 4.17 21.35
N VAL A 706 -29.75 4.92 21.05
CA VAL A 706 -28.65 4.51 20.20
C VAL A 706 -27.34 4.77 20.92
N ALA A 707 -26.47 3.76 20.97
CA ALA A 707 -25.08 3.91 21.40
C ALA A 707 -24.13 3.55 20.28
N VAL A 708 -23.06 4.34 20.13
CA VAL A 708 -22.02 4.08 19.12
C VAL A 708 -20.66 3.97 19.79
N ILE A 709 -19.97 2.86 19.54
CA ILE A 709 -18.56 2.70 19.90
C ILE A 709 -17.73 2.94 18.63
N SER A 710 -16.86 3.94 18.65
CA SER A 710 -15.87 4.18 17.63
C SER A 710 -14.58 3.49 18.03
N CYS A 711 -14.20 2.41 17.34
CA CYS A 711 -13.01 1.62 17.66
C CYS A 711 -12.47 0.89 16.44
N GLY A 712 -11.19 0.61 16.47
CA GLY A 712 -10.51 -0.14 15.40
C GLY A 712 -10.68 -1.65 15.53
N ARG A 713 -10.86 -2.32 14.40
CA ARG A 713 -10.87 -3.79 14.38
C ARG A 713 -9.50 -4.33 14.79
N ASN A 714 -9.46 -5.21 15.79
CA ASN A 714 -8.24 -5.80 16.35
C ASN A 714 -7.20 -4.76 16.80
N ASN A 715 -7.65 -3.70 17.50
CA ASN A 715 -6.77 -2.69 18.08
C ASN A 715 -5.88 -3.27 19.20
N ASP A 716 -4.74 -2.61 19.45
CA ASP A 716 -3.76 -3.06 20.45
C ASP A 716 -4.20 -2.80 21.90
N TYR A 717 -5.32 -2.07 22.10
CA TYR A 717 -5.83 -1.66 23.41
C TYR A 717 -6.84 -2.66 24.00
N GLY A 718 -7.35 -3.58 23.17
CA GLY A 718 -8.39 -4.52 23.56
C GLY A 718 -9.78 -3.89 23.66
N HIS A 719 -9.99 -2.75 23.00
CA HIS A 719 -11.29 -2.07 22.94
C HIS A 719 -12.14 -2.62 21.78
N PRO A 720 -13.48 -2.69 21.94
CA PRO A 720 -14.18 -2.41 23.19
C PRO A 720 -13.97 -3.53 24.21
N ALA A 721 -13.93 -3.16 25.49
CA ALA A 721 -13.83 -4.13 26.58
C ALA A 721 -15.07 -5.04 26.61
N PRO A 722 -14.92 -6.35 26.88
CA PRO A 722 -16.05 -7.27 26.96
C PRO A 722 -17.11 -6.86 27.99
N SER A 723 -16.71 -6.27 29.11
CA SER A 723 -17.59 -5.73 30.14
C SER A 723 -18.47 -4.60 29.61
N THR A 724 -17.89 -3.64 28.89
CA THR A 724 -18.59 -2.52 28.27
C THR A 724 -19.61 -2.99 27.26
N VAL A 725 -19.23 -3.93 26.38
CA VAL A 725 -20.15 -4.53 25.39
C VAL A 725 -21.30 -5.25 26.09
N ALA A 726 -21.00 -6.01 27.15
CA ALA A 726 -22.02 -6.72 27.93
C ALA A 726 -23.03 -5.75 28.58
N THR A 727 -22.55 -4.67 29.19
CA THR A 727 -23.37 -3.64 29.81
C THR A 727 -24.30 -2.95 28.80
N LEU A 728 -23.76 -2.56 27.63
CA LEU A 728 -24.53 -1.94 26.56
C LEU A 728 -25.56 -2.87 25.95
N THR A 729 -25.20 -4.14 25.74
CA THR A 729 -26.12 -5.15 25.18
C THR A 729 -27.24 -5.52 26.16
N ALA A 730 -27.00 -5.42 27.46
CA ALA A 730 -27.99 -5.67 28.49
C ALA A 730 -28.97 -4.50 28.69
N ALA A 731 -28.66 -3.30 28.21
CA ALA A 731 -29.51 -2.13 28.35
C ALA A 731 -30.81 -2.28 27.52
N PRO A 732 -31.98 -2.11 28.12
CA PRO A 732 -33.26 -2.29 27.44
C PRO A 732 -33.47 -1.22 26.34
N ALA A 733 -33.93 -1.63 25.19
CA ALA A 733 -34.27 -0.80 24.04
C ALA A 733 -33.09 0.01 23.44
N LEU A 734 -31.84 -0.31 23.80
CA LEU A 734 -30.64 0.30 23.24
C LEU A 734 -30.18 -0.41 21.97
N GLU A 735 -30.06 0.32 20.89
CA GLU A 735 -29.42 -0.17 19.65
C GLU A 735 -27.93 0.17 19.72
N LEU A 736 -27.07 -0.88 19.65
CA LEU A 736 -25.61 -0.72 19.74
C LEU A 736 -24.99 -0.88 18.36
N PHE A 737 -24.24 0.15 17.94
CA PHE A 737 -23.37 0.12 16.76
C PHE A 737 -21.89 0.15 17.16
N ARG A 738 -21.05 -0.49 16.33
CA ARG A 738 -19.60 -0.54 16.53
C ARG A 738 -18.90 -0.35 15.19
N THR A 739 -18.04 0.68 15.06
CA THR A 739 -17.37 0.97 13.79
C THR A 739 -16.46 -0.18 13.31
N ASP A 740 -15.90 -0.98 14.22
CA ASP A 740 -15.10 -2.17 13.86
C ASP A 740 -15.92 -3.30 13.20
N LEU A 741 -17.21 -3.37 13.46
CA LEU A 741 -18.12 -4.35 12.88
C LEU A 741 -18.98 -3.75 11.76
N ASP A 742 -19.58 -2.61 12.02
CA ASP A 742 -20.62 -1.99 11.19
C ASP A 742 -20.05 -0.98 10.17
N GLY A 743 -18.74 -0.65 10.29
CA GLY A 743 -18.12 0.43 9.51
C GLY A 743 -18.65 1.79 9.93
N ARG A 744 -18.78 2.72 9.01
CA ARG A 744 -19.35 4.04 9.26
C ARG A 744 -20.82 3.93 9.68
N VAL A 745 -21.18 4.59 10.78
CA VAL A 745 -22.54 4.63 11.34
C VAL A 745 -23.15 5.99 11.09
N VAL A 746 -24.37 6.02 10.58
CA VAL A 746 -25.11 7.25 10.27
C VAL A 746 -26.43 7.27 11.03
N ILE A 747 -26.68 8.39 11.69
CA ILE A 747 -27.91 8.67 12.43
C ILE A 747 -28.51 9.95 11.85
N GLU A 748 -29.72 9.86 11.31
CA GLU A 748 -30.45 11.01 10.78
C GLU A 748 -31.66 11.36 11.66
N THR A 749 -31.90 12.64 11.82
CA THR A 749 -33.08 13.14 12.55
C THR A 749 -33.64 14.42 11.95
N ASP A 750 -34.96 14.53 11.96
CA ASP A 750 -35.72 15.75 11.66
C ASP A 750 -35.89 16.64 12.90
N GLY A 751 -35.42 16.14 14.06
CA GLY A 751 -35.58 16.76 15.40
C GLY A 751 -36.70 16.15 16.26
N GLU A 752 -37.39 15.10 15.75
CA GLU A 752 -38.38 14.34 16.48
C GLU A 752 -38.18 12.83 16.38
N ARG A 753 -37.74 12.35 15.24
CA ARG A 753 -37.52 10.94 14.94
C ARG A 753 -36.07 10.68 14.59
N ILE A 754 -35.60 9.48 14.93
CA ILE A 754 -34.26 9.01 14.60
C ILE A 754 -34.36 7.86 13.61
N SER A 755 -33.50 7.84 12.61
CA SER A 755 -33.25 6.69 11.75
C SER A 755 -31.76 6.37 11.72
N THR A 756 -31.43 5.10 11.78
CA THR A 756 -30.05 4.61 11.87
C THR A 756 -29.74 3.70 10.68
N TRP A 757 -28.52 3.77 10.17
CA TRP A 757 -28.00 2.80 9.21
C TRP A 757 -26.47 2.75 9.28
N SER A 758 -25.88 1.65 8.85
CA SER A 758 -24.45 1.42 8.84
C SER A 758 -23.95 1.07 7.45
N GLN A 759 -22.65 1.17 7.28
CA GLN A 759 -22.01 0.91 5.99
C GLN A 759 -21.94 -0.60 5.68
N ARG A 760 -21.91 -1.45 6.69
CA ARG A 760 -21.80 -2.92 6.60
C ARG A 760 -23.02 -3.59 7.16
#